data_c715d858aa36a4279e635776eec4c978
#
_entry.id   c715d858aa36a4279e635776eec4c978
#
_cell.length_a   1.000
_cell.length_b   1.000
_cell.length_c   1.000
_cell.angle_alpha   90.00
_cell.angle_beta   90.00
_cell.angle_gamma   90.00
#
_symmetry.space_group_name_H-M   'P 1'
#
loop_
_entity.id
_entity.type
_entity.pdbx_description
1 polymer ?
#
loop_
_entity_poly.entity_id
_entity_poly.type
_entity_poly.pdbx_seq_one_letter_code
_entity_poly.pdbx_strand_id
1 'polypeptide(L)'
;MKRVVSILLLLASLSSSAMAQSPITLNIALDKPTGKISPHMWGVFFEDINLGADGGIYAELVKNRSFEFDQPWMGWKKLENGPEGTYLLLNDSKRKGNKRYLRINNAANLKLGLQNEGFRGMGVKAGAAYEFSVQYQSAAKGMKIHVELLDQQNKVIGAAELPLEPVGSWSEAAVKFPVNQTTDKAKLNVWFTGAGTLDVDMLSLFPVDTWKGRPKGLRKDMVQMLADMKPGFIRFPGGCIVEGKDLANRFQWKKTVGPITERELIINRWNTEFSHRLTPDYFQTFGLGFYEYFLLAEDIGASPVPILNCGMACQFNTGELVPLDELDTYVQDALDLIEFANGTTDTKWGKLRADMGHPEPFHLKMLGVGNENWGPQYIERLAVFKKALNEKHPEIKIIASSGTDPEGDRFDFLNDQLRAMNINIIDEHYYRPPSWFLSSANRYDNYARNGVKIFAGEYASHTTRPNGPGKSTWEAALSEAAFMTGLERNGDVVEMASYAPLFGHVDGWQWSPDLIWVDNLQVYGTPSYQVQKLYATNKGTGIVPIKRDGEFVAGKDSLYASAVFDAEARQLIVKVVNYNSKPMKVNLDIDSKKKPAATAEKITLANANLNLSNSIEEPLNIRPKQNTVTYKGKTIVETFEPYSFTLIKMSVK
;
A
#
# COMPACT_ATOMS: atom_id res chain seq x y z
N MET A 1 -41.56 -23.23 -82.72
CA MET A 1 -40.85 -21.94 -82.65
C MET A 1 -40.60 -21.61 -81.19
N LYS A 2 -39.39 -21.89 -80.71
CA LYS A 2 -38.98 -21.56 -79.30
C LYS A 2 -37.93 -20.48 -79.41
N ARG A 3 -38.22 -19.31 -78.83
CA ARG A 3 -37.25 -18.21 -78.70
C ARG A 3 -36.41 -18.44 -77.45
N VAL A 4 -35.10 -18.52 -77.60
CA VAL A 4 -34.11 -18.54 -76.55
C VAL A 4 -33.74 -17.08 -76.25
N VAL A 5 -33.97 -16.66 -75.01
CA VAL A 5 -33.53 -15.36 -74.51
C VAL A 5 -32.21 -15.57 -73.73
N SER A 6 -31.12 -15.06 -74.25
CA SER A 6 -29.81 -15.06 -73.58
C SER A 6 -29.75 -13.88 -72.62
N ILE A 7 -29.63 -14.15 -71.34
CA ILE A 7 -29.36 -13.15 -70.32
C ILE A 7 -27.82 -13.06 -70.15
N LEU A 8 -27.22 -11.94 -70.53
CA LEU A 8 -25.84 -11.57 -70.18
C LEU A 8 -25.80 -11.08 -68.72
N LEU A 9 -25.19 -11.85 -67.86
CA LEU A 9 -24.79 -11.39 -66.50
C LEU A 9 -23.50 -10.59 -66.60
N LEU A 10 -23.58 -9.26 -66.41
CA LEU A 10 -22.42 -8.39 -66.16
C LEU A 10 -22.01 -8.60 -64.70
N LEU A 11 -20.89 -9.29 -64.44
CA LEU A 11 -20.19 -9.31 -63.19
C LEU A 11 -19.44 -7.98 -63.00
N ALA A 12 -20.02 -7.04 -62.31
CA ALA A 12 -19.32 -5.87 -61.80
C ALA A 12 -18.45 -6.30 -60.61
N SER A 13 -17.16 -6.50 -60.80
CA SER A 13 -16.17 -6.66 -59.72
C SER A 13 -16.02 -5.35 -58.99
N LEU A 14 -16.71 -5.20 -57.86
CA LEU A 14 -16.43 -4.20 -56.86
C LEU A 14 -15.08 -4.51 -56.20
N SER A 15 -14.01 -3.99 -56.77
CA SER A 15 -12.73 -3.85 -56.06
C SER A 15 -12.94 -2.82 -54.93
N SER A 16 -13.25 -3.31 -53.74
CA SER A 16 -13.12 -2.53 -52.52
C SER A 16 -11.62 -2.20 -52.33
N SER A 17 -11.21 -1.03 -52.83
CA SER A 17 -9.94 -0.44 -52.44
C SER A 17 -10.02 -0.23 -50.95
N ALA A 18 -9.38 -1.11 -50.17
CA ALA A 18 -9.07 -0.83 -48.77
C ALA A 18 -8.22 0.44 -48.79
N MET A 19 -8.84 1.59 -48.46
CA MET A 19 -8.09 2.80 -48.21
C MET A 19 -7.12 2.46 -47.08
N ALA A 20 -5.83 2.37 -47.42
CA ALA A 20 -4.80 2.25 -46.42
C ALA A 20 -4.92 3.49 -45.51
N GLN A 21 -5.39 3.29 -44.30
CA GLN A 21 -5.51 4.33 -43.33
C GLN A 21 -4.13 4.98 -43.15
N SER A 22 -4.02 6.29 -43.39
CA SER A 22 -2.74 7.00 -43.25
C SER A 22 -2.16 6.71 -41.86
N PRO A 23 -0.86 6.38 -41.78
CA PRO A 23 -0.25 6.00 -40.50
C PRO A 23 -0.44 7.15 -39.47
N ILE A 24 -0.88 6.81 -38.27
CA ILE A 24 -1.01 7.74 -37.14
C ILE A 24 0.39 8.29 -36.82
N THR A 25 0.54 9.62 -36.77
CA THR A 25 1.82 10.23 -36.40
C THR A 25 1.68 10.96 -35.06
N LEU A 26 2.58 10.63 -34.13
CA LEU A 26 2.72 11.31 -32.85
C LEU A 26 4.00 12.17 -32.88
N ASN A 27 3.84 13.47 -32.70
CA ASN A 27 4.96 14.44 -32.69
C ASN A 27 5.47 14.61 -31.26
N ILE A 28 6.75 14.34 -31.03
CA ILE A 28 7.42 14.40 -29.74
C ILE A 28 8.38 15.60 -29.74
N ALA A 29 8.03 16.66 -29.00
CA ALA A 29 8.80 17.91 -28.96
C ALA A 29 9.89 17.85 -27.89
N LEU A 30 10.94 17.07 -28.12
CA LEU A 30 11.97 16.78 -27.12
C LEU A 30 12.75 18.02 -26.65
N ASP A 31 12.98 18.99 -27.51
CA ASP A 31 13.72 20.22 -27.18
C ASP A 31 12.85 21.29 -26.51
N LYS A 32 11.55 21.01 -26.29
CA LYS A 32 10.58 21.96 -25.72
C LYS A 32 9.86 21.36 -24.50
N PRO A 33 10.59 21.02 -23.42
CA PRO A 33 9.95 20.50 -22.21
C PRO A 33 8.99 21.54 -21.62
N THR A 34 7.83 21.08 -21.14
CA THR A 34 6.77 21.95 -20.59
C THR A 34 6.79 22.06 -19.07
N GLY A 35 7.49 21.16 -18.39
CA GLY A 35 7.56 21.16 -16.93
C GLY A 35 8.54 20.13 -16.40
N LYS A 36 8.66 20.07 -15.08
CA LYS A 36 9.46 19.06 -14.36
C LYS A 36 8.53 17.96 -13.83
N ILE A 37 9.03 16.75 -13.76
CA ILE A 37 8.40 15.66 -13.02
C ILE A 37 8.86 15.73 -11.58
N SER A 38 7.91 15.68 -10.64
CA SER A 38 8.21 15.60 -9.21
C SER A 38 9.00 14.31 -8.89
N PRO A 39 10.01 14.36 -8.02
CA PRO A 39 10.63 13.14 -7.50
C PRO A 39 9.63 12.26 -6.76
N HIS A 40 8.54 12.84 -6.26
CA HIS A 40 7.45 12.17 -5.55
C HIS A 40 6.28 11.76 -6.46
N MET A 41 6.40 11.86 -7.80
CA MET A 41 5.28 11.63 -8.74
C MET A 41 4.59 10.28 -8.52
N TRP A 42 5.35 9.21 -8.29
CA TRP A 42 4.81 7.86 -8.12
C TRP A 42 5.23 7.30 -6.75
N GLY A 43 4.25 6.97 -5.93
CA GLY A 43 4.47 6.43 -4.60
C GLY A 43 3.55 5.27 -4.28
N VAL A 44 3.51 4.90 -3.00
CA VAL A 44 2.64 3.86 -2.47
C VAL A 44 1.78 4.40 -1.34
N PHE A 45 0.56 3.90 -1.26
CA PHE A 45 -0.40 4.13 -0.19
C PHE A 45 -0.45 2.89 0.68
N PHE A 46 -0.24 3.03 1.98
CA PHE A 46 -0.40 1.94 2.93
C PHE A 46 -1.58 2.21 3.86
N GLU A 47 -2.44 1.22 4.02
CA GLU A 47 -3.47 1.15 5.04
C GLU A 47 -3.50 -0.24 5.65
N ASP A 48 -3.71 -0.33 6.96
CA ASP A 48 -3.98 -1.61 7.62
C ASP A 48 -5.43 -2.03 7.40
N ILE A 49 -5.71 -2.41 6.17
CA ILE A 49 -6.93 -3.06 5.68
C ILE A 49 -6.56 -4.44 5.13
N ASN A 50 -7.47 -5.37 5.08
CA ASN A 50 -7.26 -6.68 4.45
C ASN A 50 -6.09 -7.49 5.08
N LEU A 51 -5.84 -7.37 6.39
CA LEU A 51 -4.67 -7.89 7.10
C LEU A 51 -3.35 -7.37 6.49
N GLY A 52 -3.28 -6.07 6.18
CA GLY A 52 -2.10 -5.46 5.57
C GLY A 52 -0.93 -5.33 6.53
N ALA A 53 -1.18 -4.98 7.80
CA ALA A 53 -0.15 -4.89 8.84
C ALA A 53 -0.08 -6.16 9.69
N ASP A 54 -0.94 -6.31 10.70
CA ASP A 54 -1.01 -7.52 11.52
C ASP A 54 -1.55 -8.70 10.69
N GLY A 55 -0.78 -9.77 10.56
CA GLY A 55 -1.07 -10.89 9.66
C GLY A 55 -0.64 -10.67 8.20
N GLY A 56 0.03 -9.54 7.92
CA GLY A 56 0.56 -9.15 6.63
C GLY A 56 2.04 -8.78 6.71
N ILE A 57 2.36 -7.50 6.43
CA ILE A 57 3.75 -7.03 6.34
C ILE A 57 4.49 -7.08 7.69
N TYR A 58 3.81 -6.91 8.82
CA TYR A 58 4.39 -7.13 10.14
C TYR A 58 4.50 -8.62 10.39
N ALA A 59 5.73 -9.13 10.56
CA ALA A 59 6.02 -10.56 10.50
C ALA A 59 5.64 -11.36 11.77
N GLU A 60 4.87 -10.79 12.69
CA GLU A 60 4.32 -11.51 13.87
C GLU A 60 3.33 -12.59 13.41
N LEU A 61 3.55 -13.82 13.85
CA LEU A 61 2.69 -14.95 13.51
C LEU A 61 1.61 -15.23 14.56
N VAL A 62 1.77 -14.74 15.79
CA VAL A 62 0.83 -14.98 16.90
C VAL A 62 -0.28 -13.92 16.91
N LYS A 63 -1.51 -14.36 16.72
CA LYS A 63 -2.68 -13.51 16.85
C LYS A 63 -2.98 -13.25 18.33
N ASN A 64 -3.27 -11.98 18.70
CA ASN A 64 -3.60 -11.60 20.07
C ASN A 64 -2.52 -12.02 21.11
N ARG A 65 -1.27 -11.72 20.82
CA ARG A 65 -0.09 -12.11 21.62
C ARG A 65 -0.11 -11.60 23.07
N SER A 66 -0.89 -10.51 23.34
CA SER A 66 -0.96 -9.84 24.64
C SER A 66 -2.30 -9.99 25.33
N PHE A 67 -3.23 -10.79 24.81
CA PHE A 67 -4.58 -11.00 25.35
C PHE A 67 -5.44 -9.72 25.45
N GLU A 68 -5.06 -8.64 24.75
CA GLU A 68 -5.73 -7.34 24.82
C GLU A 68 -6.96 -7.20 23.91
N PHE A 69 -7.25 -8.19 23.04
CA PHE A 69 -8.46 -8.16 22.21
C PHE A 69 -9.73 -8.16 23.09
N ASP A 70 -10.83 -7.62 22.59
CA ASP A 70 -12.11 -7.54 23.34
C ASP A 70 -12.51 -8.90 23.92
N GLN A 71 -12.29 -9.97 23.15
CA GLN A 71 -12.35 -11.32 23.63
C GLN A 71 -10.92 -11.83 23.88
N PRO A 72 -10.45 -11.84 25.14
CA PRO A 72 -9.05 -12.10 25.44
C PRO A 72 -8.52 -13.47 24.96
N TRP A 73 -9.39 -14.44 24.81
CA TRP A 73 -9.06 -15.76 24.28
C TRP A 73 -9.13 -15.86 22.76
N MET A 74 -9.50 -14.80 22.04
CA MET A 74 -9.52 -14.82 20.58
C MET A 74 -8.12 -15.19 20.03
N GLY A 75 -8.09 -16.16 19.12
CA GLY A 75 -6.84 -16.72 18.59
C GLY A 75 -6.21 -17.80 19.46
N TRP A 76 -6.65 -17.96 20.73
CA TRP A 76 -6.10 -18.91 21.69
C TRP A 76 -7.11 -20.00 22.06
N LYS A 77 -6.63 -21.24 22.13
CA LYS A 77 -7.37 -22.40 22.60
C LYS A 77 -6.58 -23.09 23.72
N LYS A 78 -7.23 -23.40 24.84
CA LYS A 78 -6.63 -24.25 25.89
C LYS A 78 -6.55 -25.69 25.38
N LEU A 79 -5.38 -26.29 25.47
CA LEU A 79 -5.16 -27.69 25.10
C LEU A 79 -5.52 -28.64 26.26
N GLU A 80 -5.14 -28.23 27.49
CA GLU A 80 -5.48 -28.91 28.73
C GLU A 80 -6.09 -27.87 29.70
N ASN A 81 -7.24 -28.15 30.26
CA ASN A 81 -7.94 -27.21 31.12
C ASN A 81 -7.33 -27.10 32.53
N GLY A 82 -6.84 -28.19 33.09
CA GLY A 82 -6.41 -28.23 34.48
C GLY A 82 -7.58 -28.05 35.48
N PRO A 83 -7.29 -28.02 36.77
CA PRO A 83 -8.25 -27.62 37.80
C PRO A 83 -8.74 -26.18 37.65
N GLU A 84 -9.85 -25.86 38.29
CA GLU A 84 -10.34 -24.46 38.35
C GLU A 84 -9.26 -23.53 38.93
N GLY A 85 -9.14 -22.33 38.36
CA GLY A 85 -8.09 -21.38 38.73
C GLY A 85 -6.72 -21.59 38.10
N THR A 86 -6.55 -22.63 37.25
CA THR A 86 -5.28 -22.89 36.55
C THR A 86 -4.89 -21.74 35.61
N TYR A 87 -5.83 -21.21 34.82
CA TYR A 87 -5.60 -20.11 33.88
C TYR A 87 -6.43 -18.90 34.31
N LEU A 88 -5.76 -17.84 34.73
CA LEU A 88 -6.39 -16.57 35.15
C LEU A 88 -5.92 -15.43 34.24
N LEU A 89 -6.85 -14.81 33.56
CA LEU A 89 -6.58 -13.54 32.87
C LEU A 89 -6.69 -12.40 33.88
N LEU A 90 -5.58 -11.72 34.14
CA LEU A 90 -5.46 -10.59 35.03
C LEU A 90 -5.26 -9.31 34.22
N ASN A 91 -5.61 -8.15 34.77
CA ASN A 91 -5.55 -6.85 34.10
C ASN A 91 -4.90 -5.75 34.96
N ASP A 92 -4.04 -6.14 35.87
CA ASP A 92 -3.38 -5.29 36.84
C ASP A 92 -1.87 -5.12 36.58
N SER A 93 -1.38 -5.48 35.37
CA SER A 93 -0.04 -5.09 34.97
C SER A 93 0.09 -3.57 35.02
N LYS A 94 1.21 -3.06 35.46
CA LYS A 94 1.44 -1.60 35.54
C LYS A 94 1.80 -0.99 34.19
N ARG A 95 1.71 -1.75 33.09
CA ARG A 95 1.96 -1.29 31.73
C ARG A 95 0.82 -0.40 31.25
N LYS A 96 1.14 0.64 30.50
CA LYS A 96 0.15 1.62 30.07
C LYS A 96 -0.81 1.03 29.04
N GLY A 97 -0.30 0.38 28.03
CA GLY A 97 -1.07 -0.12 26.88
C GLY A 97 -1.47 -1.59 26.97
N ASN A 98 -0.65 -2.43 27.62
CA ASN A 98 -0.89 -3.86 27.78
C ASN A 98 -1.10 -4.18 29.26
N LYS A 99 -2.35 -4.09 29.71
CA LYS A 99 -2.71 -4.31 31.12
C LYS A 99 -2.98 -5.76 31.45
N ARG A 100 -3.41 -6.55 30.44
CA ARG A 100 -3.72 -7.96 30.60
C ARG A 100 -2.47 -8.81 30.54
N TYR A 101 -2.53 -9.92 31.25
CA TYR A 101 -1.57 -11.02 31.15
C TYR A 101 -2.24 -12.29 31.63
N LEU A 102 -1.66 -13.42 31.25
CA LEU A 102 -2.14 -14.72 31.67
C LEU A 102 -1.31 -15.25 32.85
N ARG A 103 -1.99 -15.53 33.98
CA ARG A 103 -1.42 -16.26 35.10
C ARG A 103 -1.74 -17.75 34.98
N ILE A 104 -0.72 -18.58 35.10
CA ILE A 104 -0.81 -20.03 35.07
C ILE A 104 -0.43 -20.54 36.47
N ASN A 105 -1.39 -21.13 37.19
CA ASN A 105 -1.18 -21.79 38.49
C ASN A 105 -1.00 -23.29 38.26
N ASN A 106 0.22 -23.77 38.36
CA ASN A 106 0.58 -25.18 38.10
C ASN A 106 1.17 -25.87 39.35
N ALA A 107 0.42 -25.88 40.46
CA ALA A 107 0.89 -26.47 41.70
C ALA A 107 1.15 -27.98 41.60
N ALA A 108 0.42 -28.69 40.75
CA ALA A 108 0.50 -30.13 40.57
C ALA A 108 1.52 -30.60 39.50
N ASN A 109 2.31 -29.66 38.94
CA ASN A 109 3.26 -29.93 37.85
C ASN A 109 2.62 -30.64 36.65
N LEU A 110 1.45 -30.20 36.22
CA LEU A 110 0.75 -30.72 35.06
C LEU A 110 1.41 -30.21 33.77
N LYS A 111 1.23 -30.93 32.66
CA LYS A 111 1.52 -30.40 31.31
C LYS A 111 0.32 -29.57 30.86
N LEU A 112 0.39 -28.27 31.02
CA LEU A 112 -0.65 -27.30 30.62
C LEU A 112 -0.29 -26.67 29.28
N GLY A 113 -1.26 -26.33 28.43
CA GLY A 113 -0.92 -25.80 27.13
C GLY A 113 -1.98 -24.92 26.50
N LEU A 114 -1.51 -24.05 25.63
CA LEU A 114 -2.29 -23.18 24.75
C LEU A 114 -1.92 -23.44 23.29
N GLN A 115 -2.89 -23.30 22.40
CA GLN A 115 -2.66 -23.29 20.95
C GLN A 115 -3.08 -21.95 20.38
N ASN A 116 -2.23 -21.38 19.51
CA ASN A 116 -2.55 -20.20 18.72
C ASN A 116 -2.76 -20.57 17.25
N GLU A 117 -3.82 -20.02 16.66
CA GLU A 117 -4.20 -20.27 15.26
C GLU A 117 -3.49 -19.37 14.24
N GLY A 118 -2.81 -18.31 14.70
CA GLY A 118 -2.25 -17.27 13.85
C GLY A 118 -3.32 -16.41 13.13
N PHE A 119 -2.88 -15.73 12.09
CA PHE A 119 -3.74 -14.92 11.21
C PHE A 119 -4.18 -15.75 10.00
N ARG A 120 -5.27 -16.52 10.14
CA ARG A 120 -5.72 -17.48 9.12
C ARG A 120 -4.71 -18.63 8.90
N GLY A 121 -3.97 -19.03 9.93
CA GLY A 121 -2.81 -19.92 9.91
C GLY A 121 -1.50 -19.15 10.07
N MET A 122 -0.40 -19.88 10.21
CA MET A 122 0.96 -19.33 10.27
C MET A 122 1.76 -19.85 9.07
N GLY A 123 2.39 -18.94 8.32
CA GLY A 123 3.28 -19.32 7.22
C GLY A 123 4.68 -19.67 7.72
N VAL A 124 5.10 -20.91 7.48
CA VAL A 124 6.45 -21.37 7.83
C VAL A 124 7.12 -22.12 6.69
N LYS A 125 8.44 -21.93 6.54
CA LYS A 125 9.25 -22.49 5.44
C LYS A 125 10.26 -23.52 5.96
N ALA A 126 10.33 -24.68 5.33
CA ALA A 126 11.33 -25.69 5.63
C ALA A 126 12.76 -25.12 5.56
N GLY A 127 13.59 -25.42 6.54
CA GLY A 127 14.96 -24.92 6.66
C GLY A 127 15.08 -23.50 7.23
N ALA A 128 13.98 -22.77 7.39
CA ALA A 128 13.99 -21.46 8.04
C ALA A 128 13.98 -21.59 9.57
N ALA A 129 14.58 -20.62 10.24
CA ALA A 129 14.55 -20.50 11.69
C ALA A 129 13.49 -19.49 12.14
N TYR A 130 12.84 -19.81 13.26
CA TYR A 130 11.84 -18.96 13.91
C TYR A 130 12.27 -18.67 15.34
N GLU A 131 11.93 -17.48 15.84
CA GLU A 131 12.18 -17.07 17.22
C GLU A 131 10.85 -16.95 17.96
N PHE A 132 10.67 -17.77 18.97
CA PHE A 132 9.62 -17.58 19.96
C PHE A 132 10.16 -16.73 21.09
N SER A 133 9.39 -15.73 21.53
CA SER A 133 9.71 -14.92 22.70
C SER A 133 8.47 -14.71 23.57
N VAL A 134 8.70 -14.47 24.87
CA VAL A 134 7.64 -14.27 25.86
C VAL A 134 8.11 -13.30 26.94
N GLN A 135 7.25 -12.40 27.34
CA GLN A 135 7.40 -11.67 28.59
C GLN A 135 6.87 -12.53 29.72
N TYR A 136 7.66 -12.73 30.80
CA TYR A 136 7.24 -13.59 31.90
C TYR A 136 7.68 -13.03 33.25
N GLN A 137 7.01 -13.50 34.29
CA GLN A 137 7.38 -13.32 35.69
C GLN A 137 7.05 -14.60 36.47
N SER A 138 8.02 -15.12 37.22
CA SER A 138 7.85 -16.28 38.11
C SER A 138 8.94 -16.33 39.15
N ALA A 139 8.59 -16.53 40.40
CA ALA A 139 9.56 -16.84 41.48
C ALA A 139 9.85 -18.33 41.60
N ALA A 140 9.11 -19.18 40.91
CA ALA A 140 9.27 -20.65 40.99
C ALA A 140 10.49 -21.11 40.18
N LYS A 141 11.24 -22.06 40.74
CA LYS A 141 12.37 -22.73 40.05
C LYS A 141 11.87 -23.86 39.16
N GLY A 142 12.55 -24.07 38.04
CA GLY A 142 12.29 -25.22 37.15
C GLY A 142 11.06 -25.10 36.27
N MET A 143 10.51 -23.88 36.16
CA MET A 143 9.49 -23.60 35.15
C MET A 143 10.09 -23.65 33.76
N LYS A 144 9.34 -24.20 32.80
CA LYS A 144 9.75 -24.32 31.40
C LYS A 144 8.59 -24.05 30.48
N ILE A 145 8.89 -23.48 29.34
CA ILE A 145 7.99 -23.38 28.18
C ILE A 145 8.53 -24.33 27.10
N HIS A 146 7.67 -25.17 26.53
CA HIS A 146 7.97 -25.95 25.36
C HIS A 146 7.07 -25.51 24.21
N VAL A 147 7.65 -25.17 23.09
CA VAL A 147 6.92 -24.68 21.90
C VAL A 147 6.98 -25.72 20.79
N GLU A 148 5.87 -25.89 20.10
CA GLU A 148 5.74 -26.79 18.96
C GLU A 148 5.01 -26.08 17.84
N LEU A 149 5.57 -26.05 16.63
CA LEU A 149 4.84 -25.73 15.42
C LEU A 149 4.27 -27.01 14.82
N LEU A 150 2.98 -26.96 14.52
CA LEU A 150 2.22 -28.08 13.95
C LEU A 150 1.77 -27.74 12.51
N ASP A 151 1.80 -28.73 11.63
CA ASP A 151 1.14 -28.63 10.32
C ASP A 151 -0.38 -28.80 10.43
N GLN A 152 -1.07 -28.81 9.29
CA GLN A 152 -2.53 -28.98 9.20
C GLN A 152 -3.00 -30.34 9.74
N GLN A 153 -2.14 -31.37 9.71
CA GLN A 153 -2.40 -32.72 10.22
C GLN A 153 -2.03 -32.87 11.70
N ASN A 154 -1.67 -31.78 12.38
CA ASN A 154 -1.19 -31.70 13.75
C ASN A 154 0.13 -32.46 13.99
N LYS A 155 0.94 -32.65 12.95
CA LYS A 155 2.29 -33.18 13.08
C LYS A 155 3.25 -32.09 13.51
N VAL A 156 4.13 -32.34 14.46
CA VAL A 156 5.18 -31.40 14.87
C VAL A 156 6.21 -31.26 13.75
N ILE A 157 6.39 -30.01 13.29
CA ILE A 157 7.31 -29.63 12.22
C ILE A 157 8.48 -28.76 12.69
N GLY A 158 8.44 -28.31 13.94
CA GLY A 158 9.52 -27.60 14.63
C GLY A 158 9.20 -27.51 16.10
N ALA A 159 10.21 -27.56 16.98
CA ALA A 159 10.01 -27.49 18.43
C ALA A 159 11.25 -26.95 19.13
N ALA A 160 11.04 -26.36 20.31
CA ALA A 160 12.11 -25.97 21.23
C ALA A 160 11.64 -25.98 22.69
N GLU A 161 12.60 -26.14 23.61
CA GLU A 161 12.40 -25.97 25.05
C GLU A 161 13.06 -24.66 25.51
N LEU A 162 12.34 -23.86 26.30
CA LEU A 162 12.78 -22.61 26.89
C LEU A 162 12.74 -22.73 28.41
N PRO A 163 13.84 -23.01 29.09
CA PRO A 163 13.95 -22.95 30.55
C PRO A 163 13.76 -21.50 31.00
N LEU A 164 13.02 -21.32 32.10
CA LEU A 164 12.79 -19.99 32.68
C LEU A 164 13.57 -19.87 34.00
N GLU A 165 14.32 -18.79 34.13
CA GLU A 165 14.97 -18.45 35.40
C GLU A 165 13.96 -17.79 36.34
N PRO A 166 14.06 -18.01 37.64
CA PRO A 166 13.22 -17.31 38.60
C PRO A 166 13.48 -15.80 38.58
N VAL A 167 12.44 -15.02 38.36
CA VAL A 167 12.50 -13.54 38.30
C VAL A 167 11.39 -12.92 39.11
N GLY A 168 11.71 -11.86 39.86
CA GLY A 168 10.73 -11.09 40.65
C GLY A 168 10.01 -9.96 39.91
N SER A 169 10.39 -9.73 38.66
CA SER A 169 9.81 -8.70 37.79
C SER A 169 9.67 -9.21 36.37
N TRP A 170 8.89 -8.52 35.54
CA TRP A 170 8.76 -8.87 34.12
C TRP A 170 10.11 -8.91 33.42
N SER A 171 10.38 -10.02 32.76
CA SER A 171 11.60 -10.29 31.97
C SER A 171 11.25 -10.95 30.65
N GLU A 172 12.09 -10.80 29.64
CA GLU A 172 11.91 -11.45 28.35
C GLU A 172 12.77 -12.73 28.28
N ALA A 173 12.19 -13.81 27.76
CA ALA A 173 12.92 -15.00 27.36
C ALA A 173 12.61 -15.34 25.92
N ALA A 174 13.60 -15.89 25.20
CA ALA A 174 13.44 -16.25 23.79
C ALA A 174 14.21 -17.51 23.44
N VAL A 175 13.73 -18.22 22.41
CA VAL A 175 14.38 -19.42 21.86
C VAL A 175 14.21 -19.45 20.35
N LYS A 176 15.27 -19.81 19.63
CA LYS A 176 15.26 -20.01 18.17
C LYS A 176 15.24 -21.50 17.85
N PHE A 177 14.47 -21.87 16.84
CA PHE A 177 14.38 -23.24 16.36
C PHE A 177 14.10 -23.32 14.86
N PRO A 178 14.60 -24.36 14.17
CA PRO A 178 14.34 -24.58 12.77
C PRO A 178 13.00 -25.30 12.58
N VAL A 179 12.45 -25.16 11.35
CA VAL A 179 11.26 -25.86 10.89
C VAL A 179 11.65 -26.79 9.74
N ASN A 180 11.10 -28.01 9.71
CA ASN A 180 11.46 -29.05 8.74
C ASN A 180 10.45 -29.24 7.59
N GLN A 181 9.33 -28.49 7.60
CA GLN A 181 8.28 -28.57 6.57
C GLN A 181 7.76 -27.18 6.25
N THR A 182 7.39 -26.95 4.97
CA THR A 182 6.73 -25.72 4.51
C THR A 182 5.22 -25.90 4.59
N THR A 183 4.53 -24.94 5.22
CA THR A 183 3.06 -24.84 5.23
C THR A 183 2.62 -23.39 5.47
N ASP A 184 1.51 -22.99 4.89
CA ASP A 184 0.86 -21.69 5.08
C ASP A 184 -0.16 -21.70 6.24
N LYS A 185 -0.44 -22.86 6.83
CA LYS A 185 -1.49 -23.10 7.83
C LYS A 185 -0.96 -23.77 9.10
N ALA A 186 0.27 -23.47 9.49
CA ALA A 186 0.79 -23.95 10.78
C ALA A 186 0.01 -23.35 11.96
N LYS A 187 0.12 -24.03 13.11
CA LYS A 187 -0.38 -23.59 14.42
C LYS A 187 0.74 -23.68 15.44
N LEU A 188 0.69 -22.84 16.47
CA LEU A 188 1.66 -22.84 17.55
C LEU A 188 1.04 -23.44 18.82
N ASN A 189 1.63 -24.52 19.35
CA ASN A 189 1.39 -24.97 20.71
C ASN A 189 2.44 -24.39 21.65
N VAL A 190 2.00 -23.90 22.80
CA VAL A 190 2.84 -23.41 23.90
C VAL A 190 2.48 -24.20 25.15
N TRP A 191 3.41 -25.02 25.60
CA TRP A 191 3.24 -25.89 26.79
C TRP A 191 4.00 -25.32 27.98
N PHE A 192 3.40 -25.40 29.14
CA PHE A 192 3.92 -24.92 30.41
C PHE A 192 4.11 -26.10 31.37
N THR A 193 5.31 -26.27 31.88
CA THR A 193 5.66 -27.34 32.84
C THR A 193 6.46 -26.77 34.00
N GLY A 194 6.55 -27.51 35.11
CA GLY A 194 7.11 -27.05 36.37
C GLY A 194 6.04 -26.68 37.39
N ALA A 195 6.33 -26.91 38.68
CA ALA A 195 5.41 -26.58 39.76
C ALA A 195 5.57 -25.14 40.22
N GLY A 196 4.46 -24.38 40.21
CA GLY A 196 4.46 -22.99 40.68
C GLY A 196 3.47 -22.07 39.93
N THR A 197 3.65 -20.79 40.12
CA THR A 197 2.89 -19.75 39.40
C THR A 197 3.79 -19.11 38.34
N LEU A 198 3.27 -19.00 37.13
CA LEU A 198 3.91 -18.33 35.99
C LEU A 198 2.95 -17.30 35.39
N ASP A 199 3.37 -16.07 35.35
CA ASP A 199 2.70 -15.00 34.61
C ASP A 199 3.37 -14.87 33.24
N VAL A 200 2.57 -14.83 32.17
CA VAL A 200 3.05 -14.67 30.79
C VAL A 200 2.26 -13.62 30.03
N ASP A 201 2.95 -12.92 29.14
CA ASP A 201 2.40 -11.92 28.25
C ASP A 201 3.27 -11.82 26.97
N MET A 202 2.78 -11.18 25.93
CA MET A 202 3.53 -10.94 24.69
C MET A 202 4.16 -12.22 24.12
N LEU A 203 3.35 -13.31 24.03
CA LEU A 203 3.79 -14.54 23.40
C LEU A 203 3.88 -14.33 21.89
N SER A 204 5.09 -14.28 21.35
CA SER A 204 5.37 -13.86 19.97
C SER A 204 6.15 -14.92 19.22
N LEU A 205 5.92 -15.03 17.91
CA LEU A 205 6.67 -15.91 17.02
C LEU A 205 7.00 -15.17 15.72
N PHE A 206 8.29 -15.02 15.43
CA PHE A 206 8.78 -14.35 14.23
C PHE A 206 9.69 -15.23 13.40
N PRO A 207 9.69 -15.10 12.05
CA PRO A 207 10.82 -15.57 11.26
C PRO A 207 12.09 -14.80 11.64
N VAL A 208 13.24 -15.48 11.65
CA VAL A 208 14.53 -14.80 11.86
C VAL A 208 14.94 -13.99 10.63
N ASP A 209 14.60 -14.46 9.43
CA ASP A 209 14.84 -13.74 8.16
C ASP A 209 13.74 -12.70 7.89
N THR A 210 13.90 -11.53 8.46
CA THR A 210 13.07 -10.35 8.24
C THR A 210 13.75 -9.36 7.30
N TRP A 211 13.03 -8.30 6.89
CA TRP A 211 13.61 -7.23 6.10
C TRP A 211 14.80 -6.58 6.82
N LYS A 212 15.95 -6.51 6.11
CA LYS A 212 17.25 -6.05 6.65
C LYS A 212 17.69 -6.75 7.95
N GLY A 213 17.14 -7.93 8.25
CA GLY A 213 17.48 -8.70 9.45
C GLY A 213 17.07 -8.04 10.77
N ARG A 214 16.13 -7.10 10.76
CA ARG A 214 15.67 -6.45 12.00
C ARG A 214 14.88 -7.43 12.86
N PRO A 215 15.26 -7.61 14.14
CA PRO A 215 14.50 -8.47 15.06
C PRO A 215 13.05 -7.99 15.16
N LYS A 216 12.10 -8.95 15.16
CA LYS A 216 10.65 -8.66 15.22
C LYS A 216 10.19 -7.67 14.14
N GLY A 217 10.82 -7.75 12.95
CA GLY A 217 10.67 -6.80 11.85
C GLY A 217 9.57 -7.18 10.85
N LEU A 218 9.75 -6.73 9.61
CA LEU A 218 8.77 -6.85 8.55
C LEU A 218 9.04 -8.06 7.65
N ARG A 219 8.02 -8.60 7.00
CA ARG A 219 8.10 -9.66 6.00
C ARG A 219 8.93 -9.19 4.81
N LYS A 220 10.04 -9.90 4.59
CA LYS A 220 11.02 -9.57 3.56
C LYS A 220 10.46 -9.59 2.15
N ASP A 221 9.63 -10.58 1.83
CA ASP A 221 8.98 -10.72 0.53
C ASP A 221 8.05 -9.55 0.21
N MET A 222 7.24 -9.11 1.18
CA MET A 222 6.32 -7.99 0.99
C MET A 222 7.05 -6.65 0.83
N VAL A 223 8.07 -6.39 1.67
CA VAL A 223 8.86 -5.14 1.55
C VAL A 223 9.66 -5.12 0.26
N GLN A 224 10.15 -6.28 -0.22
CA GLN A 224 10.85 -6.37 -1.50
C GLN A 224 9.97 -5.91 -2.67
N MET A 225 8.68 -6.26 -2.66
CA MET A 225 7.73 -5.77 -3.69
C MET A 225 7.65 -4.25 -3.71
N LEU A 226 7.67 -3.60 -2.53
CA LEU A 226 7.66 -2.14 -2.42
C LEU A 226 8.99 -1.53 -2.89
N ALA A 227 10.11 -2.07 -2.43
CA ALA A 227 11.45 -1.63 -2.82
C ALA A 227 11.67 -1.72 -4.34
N ASP A 228 11.15 -2.77 -4.97
CA ASP A 228 11.22 -2.97 -6.42
C ASP A 228 10.47 -1.90 -7.22
N MET A 229 9.46 -1.25 -6.64
CA MET A 229 8.76 -0.13 -7.26
C MET A 229 9.58 1.16 -7.25
N LYS A 230 10.57 1.29 -6.36
CA LYS A 230 11.33 2.54 -6.13
C LYS A 230 10.41 3.74 -5.93
N PRO A 231 9.49 3.69 -4.98
CA PRO A 231 8.49 4.74 -4.78
C PRO A 231 9.14 6.05 -4.34
N GLY A 232 8.63 7.18 -4.81
CA GLY A 232 9.06 8.50 -4.38
C GLY A 232 8.56 8.89 -2.98
N PHE A 233 7.48 8.25 -2.53
CA PHE A 233 6.90 8.44 -1.18
C PHE A 233 6.15 7.19 -0.73
N ILE A 234 5.91 7.12 0.59
CA ILE A 234 4.93 6.22 1.20
C ILE A 234 3.95 7.06 2.03
N ARG A 235 2.65 7.00 1.69
CA ARG A 235 1.53 7.54 2.47
C ARG A 235 1.09 6.51 3.49
N PHE A 236 1.01 6.91 4.76
CA PHE A 236 0.61 6.07 5.89
C PHE A 236 -0.05 6.90 7.00
N PRO A 237 -0.74 6.33 8.00
CA PRO A 237 -0.97 4.91 8.24
C PRO A 237 -2.13 4.36 7.41
N GLY A 238 -2.77 5.18 6.59
CA GLY A 238 -3.83 4.74 5.71
C GLY A 238 -4.77 5.82 5.21
N GLY A 239 -5.93 5.34 4.90
CA GLY A 239 -7.17 5.98 4.56
C GLY A 239 -8.09 6.09 5.78
N CYS A 240 -9.26 5.41 5.76
CA CYS A 240 -10.29 5.50 6.79
C CYS A 240 -9.85 5.08 8.20
N ILE A 241 -8.78 4.31 8.36
CA ILE A 241 -8.24 3.99 9.71
C ILE A 241 -7.68 5.21 10.43
N VAL A 242 -7.28 6.28 9.71
CA VAL A 242 -6.85 7.56 10.29
C VAL A 242 -7.99 8.16 11.10
N GLU A 243 -9.19 8.13 10.53
CA GLU A 243 -10.41 8.67 11.11
C GLU A 243 -10.94 7.76 12.23
N GLY A 244 -10.83 6.44 12.04
CA GLY A 244 -11.42 5.44 12.90
C GLY A 244 -12.93 5.30 12.71
N LYS A 245 -13.52 4.24 13.26
CA LYS A 245 -14.96 4.06 13.38
C LYS A 245 -15.62 5.16 14.20
N ASP A 246 -14.95 5.54 15.28
CA ASP A 246 -15.25 6.61 16.22
C ASP A 246 -13.95 7.28 16.67
N LEU A 247 -14.01 8.42 17.35
CA LEU A 247 -12.81 9.14 17.79
C LEU A 247 -11.97 8.37 18.81
N ALA A 248 -12.55 7.46 19.58
CA ALA A 248 -11.81 6.62 20.53
C ALA A 248 -10.89 5.63 19.82
N ASN A 249 -11.31 5.12 18.64
CA ASN A 249 -10.58 4.18 17.80
C ASN A 249 -9.88 4.85 16.60
N ARG A 250 -9.71 6.18 16.60
CA ARG A 250 -8.89 6.85 15.60
C ARG A 250 -7.42 6.43 15.71
N PHE A 251 -6.68 6.53 14.63
CA PHE A 251 -5.25 6.30 14.68
C PHE A 251 -4.54 7.46 15.40
N GLN A 252 -4.11 7.20 16.65
CA GLN A 252 -3.38 8.16 17.48
C GLN A 252 -1.89 7.72 17.52
N TRP A 253 -1.05 8.39 16.73
CA TRP A 253 0.34 7.99 16.52
C TRP A 253 1.17 7.85 17.80
N LYS A 254 0.88 8.66 18.83
CA LYS A 254 1.56 8.60 20.14
C LYS A 254 1.36 7.28 20.88
N LYS A 255 0.28 6.54 20.57
CA LYS A 255 0.02 5.19 21.09
C LYS A 255 0.86 4.11 20.39
N THR A 256 1.49 4.45 19.26
CA THR A 256 2.15 3.52 18.35
C THR A 256 3.68 3.59 18.41
N VAL A 257 4.24 4.44 19.25
CA VAL A 257 5.69 4.64 19.44
C VAL A 257 6.12 4.30 20.86
N GLY A 258 7.42 4.12 21.07
CA GLY A 258 7.98 3.62 22.34
C GLY A 258 8.04 2.10 22.40
N PRO A 259 8.30 1.52 23.58
CA PRO A 259 8.39 0.06 23.76
C PRO A 259 7.09 -0.63 23.33
N ILE A 260 7.23 -1.76 22.62
CA ILE A 260 6.08 -2.49 22.06
C ILE A 260 5.10 -2.96 23.16
N THR A 261 5.61 -3.21 24.35
CA THR A 261 4.83 -3.60 25.53
C THR A 261 3.98 -2.47 26.13
N GLU A 262 4.19 -1.24 25.70
CA GLU A 262 3.46 -0.04 26.16
C GLU A 262 2.49 0.51 25.12
N ARG A 263 2.46 -0.06 23.91
CA ARG A 263 1.59 0.39 22.82
C ARG A 263 0.17 -0.09 23.05
N GLU A 264 -0.79 0.83 22.89
CA GLU A 264 -2.23 0.55 23.09
C GLU A 264 -2.83 0.10 21.77
N LEU A 265 -3.42 -1.11 21.71
CA LEU A 265 -4.15 -1.53 20.53
C LEU A 265 -5.48 -0.78 20.37
N ILE A 266 -5.98 -0.74 19.15
CA ILE A 266 -7.34 -0.26 18.83
C ILE A 266 -8.09 -1.29 17.99
N ILE A 267 -9.43 -1.19 18.02
CA ILE A 267 -10.27 -1.94 17.06
C ILE A 267 -10.06 -1.30 15.69
N ASN A 268 -9.69 -2.11 14.71
CA ASN A 268 -9.53 -1.63 13.34
C ASN A 268 -10.90 -1.20 12.79
N ARG A 269 -10.95 -0.09 12.08
CA ARG A 269 -12.17 0.46 11.45
C ARG A 269 -12.85 -0.57 10.54
N TRP A 270 -12.08 -1.40 9.87
CA TRP A 270 -12.54 -2.40 8.91
C TRP A 270 -13.15 -3.67 9.54
N ASN A 271 -13.86 -3.54 10.66
CA ASN A 271 -14.61 -4.62 11.31
C ASN A 271 -16.12 -4.54 11.09
N THR A 272 -16.64 -3.46 10.51
CA THR A 272 -18.07 -3.14 10.57
C THR A 272 -18.80 -3.24 9.24
N GLU A 273 -18.09 -3.29 8.12
CA GLU A 273 -18.72 -3.20 6.79
C GLU A 273 -18.95 -4.55 6.11
N PHE A 274 -18.31 -5.62 6.58
CA PHE A 274 -18.33 -6.92 5.90
C PHE A 274 -18.78 -8.02 6.83
N SER A 275 -19.98 -8.56 6.56
CA SER A 275 -20.63 -9.60 7.36
C SER A 275 -20.04 -11.01 7.17
N HIS A 276 -19.12 -11.20 6.23
CA HIS A 276 -18.52 -12.50 5.95
C HIS A 276 -17.48 -12.94 6.99
N ARG A 277 -17.19 -12.09 7.99
CA ARG A 277 -16.30 -12.38 9.11
C ARG A 277 -16.97 -12.10 10.44
N LEU A 278 -16.55 -12.84 11.47
CA LEU A 278 -16.93 -12.52 12.84
C LEU A 278 -16.24 -11.21 13.24
N THR A 279 -17.00 -10.30 13.84
CA THR A 279 -16.51 -9.00 14.26
C THR A 279 -16.75 -8.75 15.74
N PRO A 280 -15.86 -8.03 16.46
CA PRO A 280 -14.57 -7.54 15.98
C PRO A 280 -13.51 -8.65 16.03
N ASP A 281 -12.87 -8.97 14.91
CA ASP A 281 -11.76 -9.93 14.84
C ASP A 281 -10.47 -9.32 14.28
N TYR A 282 -10.51 -8.03 13.92
CA TYR A 282 -9.41 -7.28 13.35
C TYR A 282 -9.05 -6.09 14.23
N PHE A 283 -7.81 -6.09 14.69
CA PHE A 283 -7.25 -5.11 15.62
C PHE A 283 -5.93 -4.59 15.08
N GLN A 284 -5.56 -3.37 15.45
CA GLN A 284 -4.23 -2.83 15.21
C GLN A 284 -3.43 -2.94 16.50
N THR A 285 -2.43 -3.84 16.51
CA THR A 285 -1.57 -4.06 17.69
C THR A 285 -0.39 -3.11 17.74
N PHE A 286 -0.22 -2.32 16.69
CA PHE A 286 0.87 -1.37 16.52
C PHE A 286 2.28 -1.97 16.61
N GLY A 287 2.43 -3.24 16.24
CA GLY A 287 3.73 -3.78 15.92
C GLY A 287 4.36 -3.06 14.73
N LEU A 288 3.53 -2.65 13.78
CA LEU A 288 3.83 -1.64 12.76
C LEU A 288 3.22 -0.31 13.20
N GLY A 289 4.00 0.52 13.88
CA GLY A 289 3.62 1.86 14.31
C GLY A 289 4.31 2.95 13.50
N PHE A 290 4.16 4.21 13.92
CA PHE A 290 4.74 5.34 13.17
C PHE A 290 6.26 5.25 13.03
N TYR A 291 6.96 4.80 14.06
CA TYR A 291 8.41 4.61 13.98
C TYR A 291 8.79 3.61 12.88
N GLU A 292 8.09 2.49 12.83
CA GLU A 292 8.33 1.44 11.82
C GLU A 292 7.93 1.90 10.40
N TYR A 293 6.90 2.74 10.25
CA TYR A 293 6.58 3.36 8.95
C TYR A 293 7.67 4.31 8.48
N PHE A 294 8.23 5.13 9.36
CA PHE A 294 9.37 6.00 9.02
C PHE A 294 10.60 5.19 8.61
N LEU A 295 10.92 4.13 9.37
CA LEU A 295 12.01 3.21 9.00
C LEU A 295 11.77 2.53 7.65
N LEU A 296 10.52 2.09 7.38
CA LEU A 296 10.17 1.50 6.09
C LEU A 296 10.36 2.50 4.95
N ALA A 297 9.92 3.74 5.13
CA ALA A 297 10.10 4.81 4.14
C ALA A 297 11.59 4.99 3.80
N GLU A 298 12.43 5.14 4.81
CA GLU A 298 13.89 5.27 4.64
C GLU A 298 14.49 4.03 3.96
N ASP A 299 14.09 2.83 4.39
CA ASP A 299 14.60 1.57 3.86
C ASP A 299 14.37 1.37 2.37
N ILE A 300 13.25 1.85 1.85
CA ILE A 300 12.89 1.75 0.43
C ILE A 300 13.22 3.01 -0.36
N GLY A 301 13.84 4.02 0.29
CA GLY A 301 14.25 5.28 -0.33
C GLY A 301 13.09 6.21 -0.68
N ALA A 302 11.98 6.11 0.05
CA ALA A 302 10.77 6.91 -0.14
C ALA A 302 10.66 8.05 0.90
N SER A 303 10.04 9.17 0.53
CA SER A 303 9.69 10.22 1.48
C SER A 303 8.49 9.82 2.33
N PRO A 304 8.51 10.00 3.66
CA PRO A 304 7.36 9.71 4.50
C PRO A 304 6.26 10.76 4.29
N VAL A 305 5.01 10.30 4.19
CA VAL A 305 3.81 11.14 4.06
C VAL A 305 2.76 10.67 5.06
N PRO A 306 2.90 11.04 6.35
CA PRO A 306 1.94 10.72 7.37
C PRO A 306 0.64 11.50 7.18
N ILE A 307 -0.50 10.84 7.41
CA ILE A 307 -1.83 11.45 7.45
C ILE A 307 -2.33 11.40 8.89
N LEU A 308 -2.80 12.53 9.41
CA LEU A 308 -3.29 12.65 10.79
C LEU A 308 -4.78 12.97 10.85
N ASN A 309 -5.43 12.49 11.92
CA ASN A 309 -6.81 12.80 12.21
C ASN A 309 -6.97 14.30 12.55
N CYS A 310 -8.00 14.92 12.00
CA CYS A 310 -8.31 16.34 12.18
C CYS A 310 -9.45 16.61 13.19
N GLY A 311 -9.73 15.69 14.12
CA GLY A 311 -10.84 15.79 15.07
C GLY A 311 -12.17 15.33 14.47
N MET A 312 -12.12 14.45 13.48
CA MET A 312 -13.28 13.88 12.81
C MET A 312 -13.14 12.36 12.73
N ALA A 313 -14.16 11.62 13.16
CA ALA A 313 -14.31 10.20 12.88
C ALA A 313 -14.82 10.01 11.44
N CYS A 314 -14.65 8.80 10.91
CA CYS A 314 -15.09 8.47 9.55
C CYS A 314 -16.59 8.78 9.38
N GLN A 315 -16.90 9.64 8.40
CA GLN A 315 -18.25 10.12 8.15
C GLN A 315 -19.17 9.05 7.55
N PHE A 316 -18.62 7.90 7.11
CA PHE A 316 -19.39 6.70 6.78
C PHE A 316 -19.75 5.83 8.00
N ASN A 317 -19.18 6.13 9.18
CA ASN A 317 -19.50 5.45 10.43
C ASN A 317 -20.19 6.40 11.40
N THR A 318 -19.56 6.81 12.52
CA THR A 318 -20.23 7.68 13.49
C THR A 318 -20.26 9.14 13.06
N GLY A 319 -19.30 9.60 12.26
CA GLY A 319 -19.15 11.01 11.92
C GLY A 319 -18.92 11.91 13.12
N GLU A 320 -18.47 11.35 14.25
CA GLU A 320 -18.21 12.06 15.50
C GLU A 320 -17.21 13.19 15.29
N LEU A 321 -17.47 14.34 15.93
CA LEU A 321 -16.65 15.53 15.83
C LEU A 321 -16.16 15.94 17.23
N VAL A 322 -14.86 16.21 17.36
CA VAL A 322 -14.37 16.90 18.56
C VAL A 322 -14.86 18.36 18.54
N PRO A 323 -15.26 18.96 19.67
CA PRO A 323 -15.52 20.40 19.74
C PRO A 323 -14.33 21.23 19.25
N LEU A 324 -14.58 22.36 18.58
CA LEU A 324 -13.49 23.19 18.03
C LEU A 324 -12.55 23.76 19.09
N ASP A 325 -13.07 24.05 20.29
CA ASP A 325 -12.29 24.51 21.45
C ASP A 325 -11.44 23.41 22.09
N GLU A 326 -11.65 22.14 21.74
CA GLU A 326 -10.83 20.99 22.16
C GLU A 326 -9.86 20.52 21.06
N LEU A 327 -9.84 21.19 19.90
CA LEU A 327 -9.04 20.77 18.72
C LEU A 327 -7.53 20.93 18.95
N ASP A 328 -7.11 21.73 19.91
CA ASP A 328 -5.70 22.00 20.22
C ASP A 328 -4.90 20.73 20.49
N THR A 329 -5.50 19.69 21.06
CA THR A 329 -4.84 18.40 21.31
C THR A 329 -4.46 17.67 20.01
N TYR A 330 -5.29 17.78 18.99
CA TYR A 330 -5.04 17.20 17.66
C TYR A 330 -3.99 18.00 16.85
N VAL A 331 -4.05 19.34 16.98
CA VAL A 331 -3.02 20.21 16.42
C VAL A 331 -1.66 19.92 17.06
N GLN A 332 -1.63 19.76 18.40
CA GLN A 332 -0.40 19.40 19.12
C GLN A 332 0.13 18.03 18.70
N ASP A 333 -0.74 17.07 18.36
CA ASP A 333 -0.32 15.79 17.79
C ASP A 333 0.45 15.96 16.48
N ALA A 334 0.05 16.90 15.63
CA ALA A 334 0.75 17.21 14.39
C ALA A 334 2.12 17.87 14.64
N LEU A 335 2.18 18.85 15.55
CA LEU A 335 3.45 19.52 15.92
C LEU A 335 4.43 18.54 16.56
N ASP A 336 3.95 17.71 17.49
CA ASP A 336 4.75 16.67 18.16
C ASP A 336 5.26 15.62 17.18
N LEU A 337 4.48 15.26 16.12
CA LEU A 337 4.93 14.34 15.09
C LEU A 337 6.07 14.94 14.25
N ILE A 338 5.99 16.21 13.93
CA ILE A 338 7.08 16.89 13.22
C ILE A 338 8.34 16.91 14.09
N GLU A 339 8.21 17.18 15.41
CA GLU A 339 9.32 17.08 16.34
C GLU A 339 9.87 15.64 16.43
N PHE A 340 8.99 14.62 16.48
CA PHE A 340 9.41 13.22 16.47
C PHE A 340 10.21 12.88 15.21
N ALA A 341 9.75 13.34 14.05
CA ALA A 341 10.41 13.04 12.79
C ALA A 341 11.69 13.86 12.56
N ASN A 342 11.70 15.15 12.91
CA ASN A 342 12.73 16.10 12.49
C ASN A 342 13.50 16.74 13.67
N GLY A 343 12.96 16.65 14.89
CA GLY A 343 13.57 17.28 16.07
C GLY A 343 14.93 16.68 16.44
N THR A 344 15.76 17.49 17.08
CA THR A 344 17.05 17.06 17.63
C THR A 344 16.87 16.14 18.83
N THR A 345 17.89 15.38 19.21
CA THR A 345 17.82 14.36 20.26
C THR A 345 17.69 14.95 21.69
N ASP A 346 17.79 16.25 21.86
CA ASP A 346 17.54 16.97 23.11
C ASP A 346 16.08 17.41 23.28
N THR A 347 15.27 17.34 22.22
CA THR A 347 13.82 17.57 22.32
C THR A 347 13.10 16.32 22.84
N LYS A 348 11.88 16.49 23.36
CA LYS A 348 11.11 15.38 23.93
C LYS A 348 10.91 14.23 22.94
N TRP A 349 10.41 14.57 21.76
CA TRP A 349 10.01 13.55 20.77
C TRP A 349 11.21 13.09 19.92
N GLY A 350 12.19 13.97 19.64
CA GLY A 350 13.44 13.58 19.02
C GLY A 350 14.26 12.65 19.91
N LYS A 351 14.25 12.86 21.24
CA LYS A 351 14.84 11.93 22.19
C LYS A 351 14.17 10.56 22.16
N LEU A 352 12.83 10.49 22.13
CA LEU A 352 12.12 9.21 22.03
C LEU A 352 12.50 8.47 20.75
N ARG A 353 12.58 9.15 19.59
CA ARG A 353 13.06 8.55 18.34
C ARG A 353 14.47 7.96 18.52
N ALA A 354 15.37 8.70 19.14
CA ALA A 354 16.74 8.25 19.40
C ALA A 354 16.78 7.04 20.36
N ASP A 355 15.99 7.06 21.42
CA ASP A 355 15.86 5.95 22.38
C ASP A 355 15.28 4.69 21.70
N MET A 356 14.48 4.84 20.65
CA MET A 356 14.00 3.75 19.80
C MET A 356 15.05 3.25 18.78
N GLY A 357 16.23 3.86 18.73
CA GLY A 357 17.35 3.42 17.91
C GLY A 357 17.63 4.25 16.65
N HIS A 358 16.95 5.37 16.45
CA HIS A 358 17.17 6.26 15.28
C HIS A 358 17.42 7.72 15.71
N PRO A 359 18.67 8.11 16.03
CA PRO A 359 18.99 9.47 16.45
C PRO A 359 18.85 10.51 15.32
N GLU A 360 19.05 10.11 14.06
CA GLU A 360 18.97 11.00 12.91
C GLU A 360 17.51 11.36 12.56
N PRO A 361 17.25 12.55 11.98
CA PRO A 361 15.91 12.93 11.54
C PRO A 361 15.46 12.13 10.31
N PHE A 362 14.14 11.88 10.19
CA PHE A 362 13.51 11.24 9.04
C PHE A 362 13.22 12.20 7.88
N HIS A 363 13.54 13.48 8.01
CA HIS A 363 13.38 14.51 6.98
C HIS A 363 11.93 14.65 6.47
N LEU A 364 10.95 14.65 7.37
CA LEU A 364 9.54 14.88 7.06
C LEU A 364 9.37 16.26 6.42
N LYS A 365 8.68 16.31 5.26
CA LYS A 365 8.43 17.52 4.48
C LYS A 365 6.97 17.74 4.14
N MET A 366 6.14 16.73 4.29
CA MET A 366 4.73 16.73 3.92
C MET A 366 3.90 16.07 5.02
N LEU A 367 2.74 16.62 5.31
CA LEU A 367 1.83 16.11 6.32
C LEU A 367 0.38 16.26 5.85
N GLY A 368 -0.39 15.17 5.89
CA GLY A 368 -1.80 15.19 5.60
C GLY A 368 -2.64 15.51 6.83
N VAL A 369 -3.65 16.36 6.66
CA VAL A 369 -4.61 16.75 7.69
C VAL A 369 -5.99 16.24 7.31
N GLY A 370 -6.46 15.19 7.99
CA GLY A 370 -7.67 14.45 7.66
C GLY A 370 -7.47 13.48 6.49
N ASN A 371 -8.41 12.54 6.38
CA ASN A 371 -8.52 11.59 5.27
C ASN A 371 -9.97 11.56 4.80
N GLU A 372 -10.21 11.70 3.50
CA GLU A 372 -11.56 11.68 2.89
C GLU A 372 -12.62 12.56 3.58
N ASN A 373 -12.22 13.43 4.50
CA ASN A 373 -13.14 14.31 5.22
C ASN A 373 -13.78 15.33 4.28
N TRP A 374 -15.05 15.65 4.54
CA TRP A 374 -15.82 16.60 3.73
C TRP A 374 -16.71 17.50 4.57
N GLY A 375 -17.23 18.54 3.90
CA GLY A 375 -18.17 19.51 4.44
C GLY A 375 -17.50 20.71 5.12
N PRO A 376 -18.31 21.73 5.52
CA PRO A 376 -17.81 22.95 6.15
C PRO A 376 -17.02 22.67 7.44
N GLN A 377 -17.45 21.69 8.22
CA GLN A 377 -16.78 21.28 9.48
C GLN A 377 -15.34 20.81 9.25
N TYR A 378 -15.02 20.21 8.12
CA TYR A 378 -13.65 19.87 7.77
C TYR A 378 -12.81 21.12 7.47
N ILE A 379 -13.36 22.06 6.70
CA ILE A 379 -12.68 23.31 6.33
C ILE A 379 -12.37 24.14 7.59
N GLU A 380 -13.29 24.22 8.55
CA GLU A 380 -13.08 24.92 9.82
C GLU A 380 -11.89 24.33 10.60
N ARG A 381 -11.82 23.00 10.73
CA ARG A 381 -10.72 22.30 11.39
C ARG A 381 -9.40 22.47 10.67
N LEU A 382 -9.40 22.29 9.35
CA LEU A 382 -8.22 22.49 8.50
C LEU A 382 -7.64 23.90 8.65
N ALA A 383 -8.49 24.93 8.78
CA ALA A 383 -8.03 26.30 8.97
C ALA A 383 -7.22 26.47 10.28
N VAL A 384 -7.64 25.79 11.37
CA VAL A 384 -6.91 25.81 12.65
C VAL A 384 -5.55 25.12 12.50
N PHE A 385 -5.51 23.92 11.90
CA PHE A 385 -4.26 23.20 11.62
C PHE A 385 -3.32 24.03 10.74
N LYS A 386 -3.84 24.58 9.64
CA LYS A 386 -3.05 25.39 8.69
C LYS A 386 -2.41 26.58 9.39
N LYS A 387 -3.17 27.30 10.25
CA LYS A 387 -2.63 28.43 11.02
C LYS A 387 -1.45 27.98 11.87
N ALA A 388 -1.64 26.96 12.69
CA ALA A 388 -0.62 26.48 13.63
C ALA A 388 0.64 25.95 12.90
N LEU A 389 0.44 25.16 11.84
CA LEU A 389 1.53 24.61 11.04
C LEU A 389 2.32 25.72 10.32
N ASN A 390 1.66 26.70 9.72
CA ASN A 390 2.36 27.82 9.06
C ASN A 390 3.12 28.71 10.05
N GLU A 391 2.64 28.84 11.29
CA GLU A 391 3.32 29.60 12.33
C GLU A 391 4.55 28.89 12.88
N LYS A 392 4.49 27.56 13.04
CA LYS A 392 5.53 26.76 13.71
C LYS A 392 6.47 26.02 12.75
N HIS A 393 5.92 25.54 11.62
CA HIS A 393 6.59 24.68 10.66
C HIS A 393 6.25 25.07 9.21
N PRO A 394 6.58 26.31 8.77
CA PRO A 394 6.28 26.77 7.42
C PRO A 394 6.95 25.96 6.30
N GLU A 395 7.96 25.17 6.64
CA GLU A 395 8.68 24.26 5.74
C GLU A 395 7.87 22.99 5.40
N ILE A 396 6.83 22.67 6.18
CA ILE A 396 5.99 21.48 5.97
C ILE A 396 4.87 21.79 4.99
N LYS A 397 4.79 21.05 3.89
CA LYS A 397 3.67 21.13 2.97
C LYS A 397 2.45 20.41 3.54
N ILE A 398 1.31 21.10 3.56
CA ILE A 398 0.04 20.56 4.02
C ILE A 398 -0.66 19.88 2.84
N ILE A 399 -1.07 18.63 3.05
CA ILE A 399 -1.95 17.86 2.17
C ILE A 399 -3.35 17.88 2.79
N ALA A 400 -4.38 18.24 2.00
CA ALA A 400 -5.75 18.31 2.48
C ALA A 400 -6.70 17.51 1.60
N SER A 401 -7.67 16.85 2.22
CA SER A 401 -8.66 16.00 1.55
C SER A 401 -9.65 16.81 0.71
N SER A 402 -9.95 16.33 -0.51
CA SER A 402 -11.09 16.81 -1.30
C SER A 402 -12.33 15.88 -1.18
N GLY A 403 -12.38 15.05 -0.16
CA GLY A 403 -13.45 14.08 0.05
C GLY A 403 -13.25 12.79 -0.75
N THR A 404 -14.34 12.08 -0.98
CA THR A 404 -14.35 10.73 -1.58
C THR A 404 -14.67 10.72 -3.08
N ASP A 405 -15.14 11.84 -3.61
CA ASP A 405 -15.66 11.92 -4.98
C ASP A 405 -14.75 12.76 -5.88
N PRO A 406 -14.54 12.37 -7.15
CA PRO A 406 -13.73 13.13 -8.09
C PRO A 406 -14.49 14.26 -8.78
N GLU A 407 -15.80 14.40 -8.53
CA GLU A 407 -16.70 15.35 -9.21
C GLU A 407 -18.01 15.56 -8.42
N GLY A 408 -18.79 16.56 -8.77
CA GLY A 408 -20.06 16.90 -8.15
C GLY A 408 -19.94 17.90 -7.00
N ASP A 409 -21.09 18.32 -6.43
CA ASP A 409 -21.21 19.44 -5.49
C ASP A 409 -20.25 19.36 -4.30
N ARG A 410 -20.02 18.15 -3.76
CA ARG A 410 -19.09 17.94 -2.64
C ARG A 410 -17.65 18.22 -3.06
N PHE A 411 -17.23 17.69 -4.20
CA PHE A 411 -15.90 17.92 -4.74
C PHE A 411 -15.69 19.40 -5.07
N ASP A 412 -16.65 20.01 -5.76
CA ASP A 412 -16.57 21.42 -6.20
C ASP A 412 -16.45 22.34 -4.98
N PHE A 413 -17.31 22.16 -3.95
CA PHE A 413 -17.23 22.91 -2.70
C PHE A 413 -15.85 22.81 -2.06
N LEU A 414 -15.35 21.59 -1.86
CA LEU A 414 -14.06 21.38 -1.19
C LEU A 414 -12.91 21.95 -2.03
N ASN A 415 -12.91 21.72 -3.33
CA ASN A 415 -11.85 22.20 -4.23
C ASN A 415 -11.77 23.73 -4.22
N ASP A 416 -12.92 24.43 -4.26
CA ASP A 416 -12.99 25.89 -4.20
C ASP A 416 -12.46 26.42 -2.86
N GLN A 417 -12.88 25.84 -1.72
CA GLN A 417 -12.40 26.22 -0.40
C GLN A 417 -10.89 25.99 -0.22
N LEU A 418 -10.40 24.81 -0.62
CA LEU A 418 -8.97 24.46 -0.49
C LEU A 418 -8.09 25.37 -1.35
N ARG A 419 -8.55 25.74 -2.55
CA ARG A 419 -7.85 26.69 -3.43
C ARG A 419 -7.88 28.11 -2.85
N ALA A 420 -9.02 28.57 -2.33
CA ALA A 420 -9.13 29.87 -1.66
C ALA A 420 -8.22 29.95 -0.43
N MET A 421 -8.05 28.86 0.29
CA MET A 421 -7.11 28.72 1.42
C MET A 421 -5.64 28.65 0.98
N ASN A 422 -5.32 28.51 -0.31
CA ASN A 422 -3.96 28.26 -0.82
C ASN A 422 -3.29 27.06 -0.11
N ILE A 423 -3.97 25.95 -0.06
CA ILE A 423 -3.40 24.69 0.43
C ILE A 423 -2.27 24.25 -0.53
N ASN A 424 -1.19 23.67 0.00
CA ASN A 424 -0.07 23.26 -0.82
C ASN A 424 -0.44 22.15 -1.81
N ILE A 425 -1.16 21.11 -1.32
CA ILE A 425 -1.50 19.90 -2.09
C ILE A 425 -2.93 19.49 -1.74
N ILE A 426 -3.77 19.29 -2.76
CA ILE A 426 -5.12 18.74 -2.64
C ILE A 426 -5.07 17.25 -2.96
N ASP A 427 -5.61 16.44 -2.04
CA ASP A 427 -5.68 14.98 -2.15
C ASP A 427 -7.02 14.56 -2.77
N GLU A 428 -6.98 14.06 -4.01
CA GLU A 428 -8.14 13.62 -4.79
C GLU A 428 -8.19 12.10 -4.88
N HIS A 429 -9.40 11.50 -4.74
CA HIS A 429 -9.62 10.05 -4.73
C HIS A 429 -10.53 9.58 -5.86
N TYR A 430 -10.22 8.44 -6.52
CA TYR A 430 -10.93 7.93 -7.70
C TYR A 430 -11.13 6.41 -7.64
N TYR A 431 -12.26 5.96 -7.12
CA TYR A 431 -12.69 4.57 -7.21
C TYR A 431 -13.82 4.48 -8.24
N ARG A 432 -13.46 4.28 -9.51
CA ARG A 432 -14.36 4.38 -10.67
C ARG A 432 -14.17 3.21 -11.65
N PRO A 433 -15.15 2.96 -12.56
CA PRO A 433 -15.01 1.91 -13.56
C PRO A 433 -13.94 2.23 -14.61
N PRO A 434 -13.43 1.23 -15.37
CA PRO A 434 -12.43 1.43 -16.43
C PRO A 434 -12.78 2.53 -17.43
N SER A 435 -14.07 2.65 -17.80
CA SER A 435 -14.54 3.69 -18.72
C SER A 435 -14.28 5.11 -18.21
N TRP A 436 -14.41 5.34 -16.90
CA TRP A 436 -14.10 6.64 -16.30
C TRP A 436 -12.59 6.96 -16.40
N PHE A 437 -11.71 6.01 -16.10
CA PHE A 437 -10.26 6.20 -16.22
C PHE A 437 -9.84 6.53 -17.64
N LEU A 438 -10.42 5.85 -18.64
CA LEU A 438 -10.17 6.10 -20.05
C LEU A 438 -10.65 7.51 -20.47
N SER A 439 -11.86 7.91 -20.07
CA SER A 439 -12.41 9.22 -20.43
C SER A 439 -11.76 10.38 -19.66
N SER A 440 -11.14 10.11 -18.52
CA SER A 440 -10.52 11.10 -17.63
C SER A 440 -9.01 11.27 -17.82
N ALA A 441 -8.42 10.66 -18.87
CA ALA A 441 -7.00 10.82 -19.16
C ALA A 441 -6.58 12.27 -19.50
N ASN A 442 -7.53 13.18 -19.75
CA ASN A 442 -7.33 14.60 -19.95
C ASN A 442 -7.75 15.48 -18.77
N ARG A 443 -8.11 14.88 -17.62
CA ARG A 443 -8.68 15.59 -16.45
C ARG A 443 -7.90 16.85 -16.07
N TYR A 444 -6.59 16.77 -16.04
CA TYR A 444 -5.73 17.86 -15.56
C TYR A 444 -5.23 18.82 -16.65
N ASP A 445 -5.58 18.61 -17.91
CA ASP A 445 -5.08 19.44 -19.03
C ASP A 445 -5.47 20.92 -18.88
N ASN A 446 -6.61 21.21 -18.24
CA ASN A 446 -7.14 22.55 -18.02
C ASN A 446 -7.04 23.07 -16.58
N TYR A 447 -6.37 22.34 -15.67
CA TYR A 447 -6.18 22.82 -14.30
C TYR A 447 -5.23 24.04 -14.29
N ALA A 448 -5.46 24.96 -13.36
CA ALA A 448 -4.59 26.12 -13.16
C ALA A 448 -3.16 25.68 -12.81
N ARG A 449 -2.17 26.29 -13.50
CA ARG A 449 -0.74 25.92 -13.34
C ARG A 449 -0.04 26.69 -12.22
N ASN A 450 -0.69 27.69 -11.64
CA ASN A 450 -0.16 28.57 -10.60
C ASN A 450 -0.69 28.17 -9.22
N GLY A 451 0.16 27.64 -8.36
CA GLY A 451 -0.18 27.46 -6.95
C GLY A 451 -0.43 26.01 -6.56
N VAL A 452 -1.66 25.69 -6.21
CA VAL A 452 -2.05 24.41 -5.59
C VAL A 452 -1.69 23.20 -6.47
N LYS A 453 -1.03 22.21 -5.87
CA LYS A 453 -0.70 20.93 -6.50
C LYS A 453 -1.76 19.88 -6.19
N ILE A 454 -1.76 18.80 -6.98
CA ILE A 454 -2.68 17.68 -6.81
C ILE A 454 -1.90 16.43 -6.38
N PHE A 455 -2.47 15.73 -5.45
CA PHE A 455 -2.14 14.38 -5.09
C PHE A 455 -3.31 13.47 -5.52
N ALA A 456 -3.13 12.63 -6.52
CA ALA A 456 -4.05 11.53 -6.81
C ALA A 456 -3.78 10.43 -5.77
N GLY A 457 -4.28 10.63 -4.54
CA GLY A 457 -3.79 9.92 -3.35
C GLY A 457 -4.35 8.52 -3.19
N GLU A 458 -5.56 8.29 -3.70
CA GLU A 458 -6.15 6.96 -3.74
C GLU A 458 -6.88 6.73 -5.05
N TYR A 459 -6.48 5.73 -5.81
CA TYR A 459 -7.25 5.32 -7.00
C TYR A 459 -7.10 3.83 -7.30
N ALA A 460 -8.17 3.26 -7.83
CA ALA A 460 -8.20 1.95 -8.45
C ALA A 460 -9.34 1.86 -9.45
N SER A 461 -9.11 1.19 -10.57
CA SER A 461 -10.13 0.91 -11.57
C SER A 461 -10.98 -0.29 -11.15
N HIS A 462 -12.28 -0.05 -10.91
CA HIS A 462 -13.23 -1.05 -10.44
C HIS A 462 -13.95 -1.72 -11.61
N THR A 463 -13.51 -2.91 -12.00
CA THR A 463 -14.19 -3.73 -13.01
C THR A 463 -15.48 -4.33 -12.45
N THR A 464 -16.33 -4.89 -13.34
CA THR A 464 -17.55 -5.61 -12.97
C THR A 464 -17.30 -7.01 -12.41
N ARG A 465 -16.04 -7.45 -12.31
CA ARG A 465 -15.70 -8.75 -11.71
C ARG A 465 -16.11 -8.79 -10.24
N PRO A 466 -16.46 -9.97 -9.72
CA PRO A 466 -16.74 -10.14 -8.29
C PRO A 466 -15.58 -9.63 -7.42
N ASN A 467 -15.91 -9.17 -6.22
CA ASN A 467 -14.89 -8.76 -5.25
C ASN A 467 -13.96 -9.93 -4.90
N GLY A 468 -12.72 -9.60 -4.60
CA GLY A 468 -11.67 -10.55 -4.24
C GLY A 468 -10.43 -10.45 -5.15
N PRO A 469 -9.47 -11.38 -5.02
CA PRO A 469 -8.19 -11.34 -5.73
C PRO A 469 -8.31 -11.25 -7.26
N GLY A 470 -9.36 -11.85 -7.86
CA GLY A 470 -9.60 -11.83 -9.30
C GLY A 470 -10.17 -10.54 -9.87
N LYS A 471 -10.45 -9.52 -9.05
CA LYS A 471 -11.01 -8.23 -9.49
C LYS A 471 -9.97 -7.34 -10.18
N SER A 472 -8.70 -7.47 -9.83
CA SER A 472 -7.58 -6.73 -10.44
C SER A 472 -7.19 -7.34 -11.79
N THR A 473 -7.96 -7.04 -12.84
CA THR A 473 -7.79 -7.60 -14.19
C THR A 473 -6.86 -6.76 -15.06
N TRP A 474 -6.51 -7.27 -16.23
CA TRP A 474 -5.77 -6.53 -17.24
C TRP A 474 -6.54 -5.29 -17.75
N GLU A 475 -7.88 -5.36 -17.83
CA GLU A 475 -8.73 -4.21 -18.18
C GLU A 475 -8.54 -3.05 -17.19
N ALA A 476 -8.59 -3.36 -15.88
CA ALA A 476 -8.35 -2.37 -14.85
C ALA A 476 -6.97 -1.72 -15.03
N ALA A 477 -5.92 -2.53 -15.07
CA ALA A 477 -4.55 -2.06 -15.19
C ALA A 477 -4.29 -1.23 -16.47
N LEU A 478 -4.89 -1.63 -17.59
CA LEU A 478 -4.72 -0.93 -18.85
C LEU A 478 -5.45 0.42 -18.86
N SER A 479 -6.63 0.50 -18.24
CA SER A 479 -7.36 1.77 -18.08
C SER A 479 -6.63 2.73 -17.13
N GLU A 480 -6.04 2.21 -16.05
CA GLU A 480 -5.16 2.97 -15.16
C GLU A 480 -3.91 3.47 -15.90
N ALA A 481 -3.27 2.61 -16.71
CA ALA A 481 -2.12 3.01 -17.52
C ALA A 481 -2.47 4.17 -18.46
N ALA A 482 -3.66 4.16 -19.07
CA ALA A 482 -4.16 5.27 -19.91
C ALA A 482 -4.32 6.55 -19.10
N PHE A 483 -4.95 6.50 -17.94
CA PHE A 483 -5.12 7.64 -17.04
C PHE A 483 -3.77 8.20 -16.57
N MET A 484 -2.83 7.33 -16.22
CA MET A 484 -1.48 7.71 -15.78
C MET A 484 -0.68 8.46 -16.84
N THR A 485 -0.97 8.26 -18.16
CA THR A 485 -0.39 9.12 -19.21
C THR A 485 -0.81 10.58 -19.02
N GLY A 486 -2.05 10.81 -18.56
CA GLY A 486 -2.58 12.13 -18.23
C GLY A 486 -1.95 12.73 -16.98
N LEU A 487 -1.77 11.94 -15.92
CA LEU A 487 -1.06 12.37 -14.71
C LEU A 487 0.37 12.82 -15.05
N GLU A 488 1.12 11.99 -15.78
CA GLU A 488 2.52 12.26 -16.13
C GLU A 488 2.65 13.49 -17.05
N ARG A 489 1.78 13.63 -18.05
CA ARG A 489 1.74 14.81 -18.94
C ARG A 489 1.50 16.08 -18.17
N ASN A 490 0.75 16.02 -17.08
CA ASN A 490 0.41 17.13 -16.20
C ASN A 490 1.21 17.15 -14.90
N GLY A 491 2.44 16.61 -14.89
CA GLY A 491 3.31 16.58 -13.72
C GLY A 491 3.73 17.96 -13.18
N ASP A 492 3.41 19.03 -13.88
CA ASP A 492 3.51 20.41 -13.40
C ASP A 492 2.34 20.81 -12.48
N VAL A 493 1.23 20.06 -12.49
CA VAL A 493 0.07 20.18 -11.58
C VAL A 493 0.00 19.00 -10.62
N VAL A 494 0.13 17.78 -11.15
CA VAL A 494 0.08 16.56 -10.35
C VAL A 494 1.45 16.31 -9.72
N GLU A 495 1.56 16.56 -8.42
CA GLU A 495 2.80 16.38 -7.64
C GLU A 495 3.04 14.91 -7.30
N MET A 496 1.95 14.17 -6.98
CA MET A 496 1.99 12.84 -6.40
C MET A 496 0.82 11.96 -6.90
N ALA A 497 1.04 10.65 -6.97
CA ALA A 497 -0.02 9.66 -7.23
C ALA A 497 0.29 8.32 -6.58
N SER A 498 -0.72 7.64 -6.03
CA SER A 498 -0.61 6.30 -5.45
C SER A 498 -1.88 5.47 -5.66
N TYR A 499 -1.69 4.21 -6.02
CA TYR A 499 -2.76 3.22 -6.08
C TYR A 499 -3.20 2.81 -4.67
N ALA A 500 -4.47 2.56 -4.46
CA ALA A 500 -5.03 2.12 -3.18
C ALA A 500 -6.15 1.08 -3.37
N PRO A 501 -6.30 0.11 -2.42
CA PRO A 501 -5.37 -0.26 -1.36
C PRO A 501 -4.12 -1.00 -1.85
N LEU A 502 -3.10 -1.08 -0.96
CA LEU A 502 -1.81 -1.67 -1.30
C LEU A 502 -1.81 -3.20 -1.21
N PHE A 503 -2.23 -3.74 -0.06
CA PHE A 503 -2.17 -5.16 0.25
C PHE A 503 -3.55 -5.77 0.51
N GLY A 504 -3.78 -6.98 -0.04
CA GLY A 504 -4.89 -7.84 0.31
C GLY A 504 -4.45 -9.25 0.66
N HIS A 505 -4.90 -9.80 1.81
CA HIS A 505 -4.68 -11.19 2.16
C HIS A 505 -5.78 -12.05 1.53
N VAL A 506 -5.42 -13.11 0.79
CA VAL A 506 -6.39 -13.92 0.01
C VAL A 506 -7.49 -14.56 0.87
N ASP A 507 -7.19 -14.88 2.14
CA ASP A 507 -8.15 -15.45 3.09
C ASP A 507 -8.72 -14.42 4.09
N GLY A 508 -8.31 -13.14 4.00
CA GLY A 508 -8.63 -12.14 5.02
C GLY A 508 -9.06 -10.78 4.49
N TRP A 509 -9.34 -10.67 3.20
CA TRP A 509 -9.73 -9.42 2.56
C TRP A 509 -11.14 -8.97 2.95
N GLN A 510 -11.35 -7.66 2.87
CA GLN A 510 -12.63 -6.99 3.07
C GLN A 510 -12.97 -6.07 1.90
N TRP A 511 -11.94 -5.56 1.23
CA TRP A 511 -12.04 -4.64 0.11
C TRP A 511 -11.24 -5.20 -1.08
N SER A 512 -11.64 -4.85 -2.28
CA SER A 512 -10.90 -5.11 -3.53
C SER A 512 -11.33 -4.10 -4.61
N PRO A 513 -10.49 -3.81 -5.60
CA PRO A 513 -9.21 -4.45 -5.93
C PRO A 513 -8.06 -3.96 -5.02
N ASP A 514 -6.99 -4.74 -4.93
CA ASP A 514 -5.75 -4.41 -4.24
C ASP A 514 -4.56 -4.52 -5.19
N LEU A 515 -3.46 -3.80 -4.91
CA LEU A 515 -2.29 -3.77 -5.78
C LEU A 515 -1.47 -5.05 -5.70
N ILE A 516 -1.29 -5.56 -4.48
CA ILE A 516 -0.47 -6.73 -4.15
C ILE A 516 -1.30 -7.67 -3.28
N TRP A 517 -1.38 -8.93 -3.67
CA TRP A 517 -2.04 -9.95 -2.88
C TRP A 517 -1.05 -10.89 -2.22
N VAL A 518 -1.40 -11.33 -1.01
CA VAL A 518 -0.54 -12.18 -0.18
C VAL A 518 -1.34 -13.33 0.42
N ASP A 519 -0.65 -14.42 0.70
CA ASP A 519 -1.03 -15.41 1.71
C ASP A 519 0.01 -15.41 2.85
N ASN A 520 -0.02 -16.41 3.69
CA ASN A 520 0.94 -16.50 4.80
C ASN A 520 2.39 -16.80 4.36
N LEU A 521 2.66 -17.14 3.09
CA LEU A 521 3.98 -17.54 2.57
C LEU A 521 4.41 -16.85 1.31
N GLN A 522 3.47 -16.40 0.49
CA GLN A 522 3.69 -15.93 -0.86
C GLN A 522 3.11 -14.54 -1.06
N VAL A 523 3.62 -13.85 -2.07
CA VAL A 523 3.18 -12.52 -2.49
C VAL A 523 3.19 -12.45 -4.00
N TYR A 524 2.19 -11.82 -4.60
CA TYR A 524 2.20 -11.52 -6.03
C TYR A 524 1.66 -10.12 -6.34
N GLY A 525 2.21 -9.52 -7.39
CA GLY A 525 1.72 -8.25 -7.92
C GLY A 525 0.65 -8.47 -8.98
N THR A 526 -0.42 -7.70 -8.90
CA THR A 526 -1.50 -7.69 -9.89
C THR A 526 -1.03 -7.09 -11.22
N PRO A 527 -1.82 -7.16 -12.30
CA PRO A 527 -1.53 -6.40 -13.51
C PRO A 527 -1.34 -4.89 -13.24
N SER A 528 -2.13 -4.30 -12.34
CA SER A 528 -1.97 -2.91 -11.89
C SER A 528 -0.62 -2.66 -11.23
N TYR A 529 -0.10 -3.59 -10.43
CA TYR A 529 1.25 -3.50 -9.86
C TYR A 529 2.32 -3.38 -10.95
N GLN A 530 2.21 -4.15 -12.03
CA GLN A 530 3.17 -4.10 -13.13
C GLN A 530 3.15 -2.73 -13.82
N VAL A 531 1.96 -2.14 -14.01
CA VAL A 531 1.78 -0.79 -14.57
C VAL A 531 2.39 0.26 -13.64
N GLN A 532 2.03 0.26 -12.36
CA GLN A 532 2.54 1.22 -11.36
C GLN A 532 4.08 1.15 -11.27
N LYS A 533 4.65 -0.06 -11.21
CA LYS A 533 6.09 -0.28 -11.17
C LYS A 533 6.79 0.28 -12.42
N LEU A 534 6.24 0.07 -13.61
CA LEU A 534 6.81 0.60 -14.85
C LEU A 534 6.80 2.13 -14.90
N TYR A 535 5.75 2.79 -14.41
CA TYR A 535 5.73 4.25 -14.30
C TYR A 535 6.74 4.74 -13.27
N ALA A 536 6.76 4.16 -12.08
CA ALA A 536 7.63 4.60 -10.98
C ALA A 536 9.13 4.43 -11.30
N THR A 537 9.50 3.32 -11.94
CA THR A 537 10.90 3.04 -12.32
C THR A 537 11.35 3.73 -13.61
N ASN A 538 10.42 4.41 -14.33
CA ASN A 538 10.69 5.12 -15.60
C ASN A 538 10.03 6.51 -15.62
N LYS A 539 10.14 7.27 -14.52
CA LYS A 539 9.43 8.56 -14.38
C LYS A 539 10.08 9.74 -15.12
N GLY A 540 11.36 9.67 -15.45
CA GLY A 540 12.10 10.81 -16.00
C GLY A 540 12.21 12.01 -15.04
N THR A 541 12.66 13.16 -15.56
CA THR A 541 12.82 14.41 -14.78
C THR A 541 12.08 15.59 -15.41
N GLY A 542 11.75 15.51 -16.69
CA GLY A 542 11.09 16.59 -17.45
C GLY A 542 9.99 16.06 -18.35
N ILE A 543 8.90 16.84 -18.46
CA ILE A 543 7.73 16.52 -19.29
C ILE A 543 8.06 16.89 -20.74
N VAL A 544 7.92 15.93 -21.66
CA VAL A 544 8.08 16.14 -23.09
C VAL A 544 6.71 16.10 -23.76
N PRO A 545 6.29 17.17 -24.46
CA PRO A 545 5.02 17.16 -25.18
C PRO A 545 5.00 16.07 -26.27
N ILE A 546 3.94 15.26 -26.26
CA ILE A 546 3.62 14.30 -27.31
C ILE A 546 2.21 14.60 -27.82
N LYS A 547 2.07 14.88 -29.11
CA LYS A 547 0.83 15.36 -29.70
C LYS A 547 0.51 14.63 -31.00
N ARG A 548 -0.79 14.52 -31.29
CA ARG A 548 -1.35 14.06 -32.55
C ARG A 548 -2.25 15.16 -33.14
N ASP A 549 -1.98 15.60 -34.34
CA ASP A 549 -2.76 16.68 -35.00
C ASP A 549 -2.85 17.97 -34.16
N GLY A 550 -1.81 18.28 -33.38
CA GLY A 550 -1.75 19.44 -32.48
C GLY A 550 -2.34 19.22 -31.08
N GLU A 551 -3.10 18.14 -30.83
CA GLU A 551 -3.75 17.82 -29.57
C GLU A 551 -2.99 16.76 -28.77
N PHE A 552 -3.16 16.71 -27.45
CA PHE A 552 -2.61 15.65 -26.61
C PHE A 552 -3.23 14.28 -26.96
N VAL A 553 -2.47 13.22 -26.75
CA VAL A 553 -2.89 11.83 -27.08
C VAL A 553 -3.63 11.25 -25.86
N ALA A 554 -4.93 11.52 -25.78
CA ALA A 554 -5.76 11.22 -24.62
C ALA A 554 -7.09 10.51 -24.99
N GLY A 555 -7.03 9.49 -25.87
CA GLY A 555 -8.16 8.61 -26.17
C GLY A 555 -8.67 8.62 -27.62
N LYS A 556 -8.19 9.51 -28.50
CA LYS A 556 -8.54 9.47 -29.92
C LYS A 556 -8.08 8.13 -30.50
N ASP A 557 -9.01 7.37 -31.08
CA ASP A 557 -8.83 6.00 -31.58
C ASP A 557 -8.35 5.03 -30.48
N SER A 558 -8.75 5.24 -29.23
CA SER A 558 -8.34 4.43 -28.07
C SER A 558 -6.82 4.40 -27.84
N LEU A 559 -6.12 5.45 -28.26
CA LEU A 559 -4.68 5.64 -28.08
C LEU A 559 -4.41 6.71 -27.02
N TYR A 560 -3.49 6.40 -26.09
CA TYR A 560 -3.05 7.32 -25.03
C TYR A 560 -1.53 7.34 -24.99
N ALA A 561 -0.94 8.51 -24.73
CA ALA A 561 0.51 8.60 -24.66
C ALA A 561 1.00 9.72 -23.76
N SER A 562 2.15 9.48 -23.14
CA SER A 562 2.99 10.48 -22.49
C SER A 562 4.45 10.29 -22.88
N ALA A 563 5.25 11.31 -22.73
CA ALA A 563 6.68 11.24 -22.91
C ALA A 563 7.38 12.09 -21.85
N VAL A 564 8.50 11.56 -21.36
CA VAL A 564 9.36 12.24 -20.39
C VAL A 564 10.83 12.13 -20.81
N PHE A 565 11.62 13.07 -20.34
CA PHE A 565 13.08 13.05 -20.51
C PHE A 565 13.74 12.86 -19.15
N ASP A 566 14.61 11.88 -19.06
CA ASP A 566 15.52 11.71 -17.92
C ASP A 566 16.81 12.46 -18.20
N ALA A 567 17.05 13.54 -17.48
CA ALA A 567 18.20 14.39 -17.70
C ALA A 567 19.51 13.74 -17.23
N GLU A 568 19.46 12.91 -16.20
CA GLU A 568 20.63 12.22 -15.66
C GLU A 568 21.06 11.08 -16.58
N ALA A 569 20.12 10.19 -16.92
CA ALA A 569 20.36 9.08 -17.84
C ALA A 569 20.45 9.54 -19.32
N ARG A 570 20.07 10.79 -19.63
CA ARG A 570 19.96 11.33 -20.99
C ARG A 570 19.09 10.46 -21.90
N GLN A 571 17.92 10.08 -21.39
CA GLN A 571 16.99 9.17 -22.08
C GLN A 571 15.66 9.86 -22.34
N LEU A 572 15.13 9.69 -23.54
CA LEU A 572 13.73 9.90 -23.87
C LEU A 572 12.97 8.62 -23.55
N ILE A 573 11.90 8.74 -22.78
CA ILE A 573 11.02 7.64 -22.38
C ILE A 573 9.62 7.98 -22.90
N VAL A 574 9.13 7.14 -23.84
CA VAL A 574 7.81 7.27 -24.44
C VAL A 574 6.93 6.14 -23.93
N LYS A 575 5.75 6.46 -23.42
CA LYS A 575 4.76 5.53 -22.93
C LYS A 575 3.52 5.61 -23.80
N VAL A 576 3.07 4.46 -24.32
CA VAL A 576 1.90 4.37 -25.22
C VAL A 576 0.97 3.28 -24.73
N VAL A 577 -0.31 3.60 -24.60
CA VAL A 577 -1.38 2.65 -24.36
C VAL A 577 -2.23 2.51 -25.61
N ASN A 578 -2.33 1.31 -26.14
CA ASN A 578 -3.28 0.93 -27.17
C ASN A 578 -4.45 0.15 -26.51
N TYR A 579 -5.57 0.81 -26.30
CA TYR A 579 -6.79 0.18 -25.76
C TYR A 579 -7.69 -0.39 -26.88
N ASN A 580 -7.18 -0.49 -28.10
CA ASN A 580 -7.93 -1.04 -29.23
C ASN A 580 -7.72 -2.56 -29.33
N SER A 581 -8.74 -3.28 -29.81
CA SER A 581 -8.69 -4.73 -30.10
C SER A 581 -7.83 -5.08 -31.32
N LYS A 582 -7.30 -4.07 -32.03
CA LYS A 582 -6.45 -4.24 -33.21
C LYS A 582 -5.06 -3.66 -32.96
N PRO A 583 -4.02 -4.22 -33.60
CA PRO A 583 -2.70 -3.60 -33.59
C PRO A 583 -2.75 -2.23 -34.25
N MET A 584 -2.02 -1.26 -33.68
CA MET A 584 -1.96 0.10 -34.22
C MET A 584 -0.55 0.45 -34.70
N LYS A 585 -0.42 0.74 -35.97
CA LYS A 585 0.85 1.22 -36.54
C LYS A 585 0.94 2.73 -36.38
N VAL A 586 1.97 3.18 -35.67
CA VAL A 586 2.17 4.58 -35.29
C VAL A 586 3.59 5.02 -35.65
N ASN A 587 3.70 6.22 -36.21
CA ASN A 587 4.95 6.92 -36.38
C ASN A 587 5.20 7.81 -35.15
N LEU A 588 6.29 7.57 -34.43
CA LEU A 588 6.78 8.46 -33.38
C LEU A 588 7.79 9.40 -34.02
N ASP A 589 7.43 10.65 -34.26
CA ASP A 589 8.28 11.64 -34.91
C ASP A 589 8.92 12.55 -33.85
N ILE A 590 10.26 12.46 -33.72
CA ILE A 590 11.02 13.15 -32.66
C ILE A 590 11.55 14.47 -33.20
N ASP A 591 10.86 15.56 -32.87
CA ASP A 591 11.32 16.94 -33.13
C ASP A 591 12.41 17.30 -32.11
N SER A 592 13.66 17.17 -32.55
CA SER A 592 14.83 17.49 -31.75
C SER A 592 16.04 17.85 -32.59
N LYS A 593 16.86 18.78 -32.07
CA LYS A 593 18.22 19.03 -32.60
C LYS A 593 19.17 17.89 -32.24
N LYS A 594 18.92 17.22 -31.13
CA LYS A 594 19.67 16.05 -30.68
C LYS A 594 19.31 14.82 -31.50
N LYS A 595 20.25 13.90 -31.62
CA LYS A 595 20.04 12.65 -32.36
C LYS A 595 19.71 11.50 -31.42
N PRO A 596 18.51 10.87 -31.55
CA PRO A 596 18.21 9.63 -30.82
C PRO A 596 19.19 8.52 -31.21
N ALA A 597 19.49 7.63 -30.27
CA ALA A 597 20.25 6.41 -30.55
C ALA A 597 19.47 5.51 -31.54
N ALA A 598 20.23 4.75 -32.35
CA ALA A 598 19.61 3.82 -33.28
C ALA A 598 18.99 2.58 -32.60
N THR A 599 19.27 2.38 -31.32
CA THR A 599 18.72 1.29 -30.52
C THR A 599 17.92 1.85 -29.35
N ALA A 600 16.82 1.20 -29.01
CA ALA A 600 16.00 1.49 -27.85
C ALA A 600 15.62 0.22 -27.12
N GLU A 601 15.41 0.34 -25.82
CA GLU A 601 14.77 -0.68 -25.02
C GLU A 601 13.25 -0.52 -25.16
N LYS A 602 12.56 -1.63 -25.49
CA LYS A 602 11.10 -1.71 -25.56
C LYS A 602 10.59 -2.66 -24.51
N ILE A 603 9.70 -2.20 -23.64
CA ILE A 603 9.03 -2.99 -22.62
C ILE A 603 7.53 -2.98 -22.92
N THR A 604 6.91 -4.16 -23.02
CA THR A 604 5.49 -4.28 -23.35
C THR A 604 4.77 -5.17 -22.34
N LEU A 605 3.63 -4.68 -21.86
CA LEU A 605 2.57 -5.45 -21.22
C LEU A 605 1.43 -5.58 -22.22
N ALA A 606 1.01 -6.78 -22.57
CA ALA A 606 -0.09 -6.99 -23.52
C ALA A 606 -0.77 -8.33 -23.27
N ASN A 607 -2.10 -8.35 -23.41
CA ASN A 607 -2.90 -9.57 -23.46
C ASN A 607 -4.22 -9.28 -24.18
N ALA A 608 -4.67 -10.19 -25.05
CA ALA A 608 -5.94 -10.08 -25.75
C ALA A 608 -7.15 -10.30 -24.81
N ASN A 609 -6.96 -11.03 -23.71
CA ASN A 609 -7.98 -11.27 -22.69
C ASN A 609 -7.91 -10.20 -21.60
N LEU A 610 -8.80 -9.22 -21.68
CA LEU A 610 -8.92 -8.13 -20.69
C LEU A 610 -9.35 -8.60 -19.30
N ASN A 611 -9.97 -9.78 -19.18
CA ASN A 611 -10.37 -10.37 -17.90
C ASN A 611 -9.27 -11.17 -17.20
N LEU A 612 -8.09 -11.28 -17.79
CA LEU A 612 -6.98 -12.01 -17.19
C LEU A 612 -6.43 -11.24 -15.98
N SER A 613 -6.14 -11.98 -14.90
CA SER A 613 -5.47 -11.46 -13.71
C SER A 613 -4.28 -12.35 -13.36
N ASN A 614 -3.40 -11.87 -12.47
CA ASN A 614 -2.41 -12.69 -11.81
C ASN A 614 -3.03 -13.34 -10.55
N SER A 615 -2.46 -14.44 -10.07
CA SER A 615 -2.87 -15.14 -8.85
C SER A 615 -1.66 -15.72 -8.11
N ILE A 616 -1.88 -16.36 -6.97
CA ILE A 616 -0.81 -17.10 -6.24
C ILE A 616 -0.24 -18.22 -7.13
N GLU A 617 -1.11 -18.96 -7.84
CA GLU A 617 -0.72 -20.08 -8.71
C GLU A 617 -0.07 -19.58 -10.01
N GLU A 618 -0.53 -18.43 -10.51
CA GLU A 618 -0.12 -17.87 -11.80
C GLU A 618 0.30 -16.39 -11.64
N PRO A 619 1.39 -16.10 -10.92
CA PRO A 619 1.75 -14.72 -10.55
C PRO A 619 2.26 -13.87 -11.72
N LEU A 620 2.52 -14.47 -12.87
CA LEU A 620 3.13 -13.84 -14.04
C LEU A 620 2.29 -13.95 -15.32
N ASN A 621 0.98 -14.18 -15.24
CA ASN A 621 0.07 -14.17 -16.38
C ASN A 621 0.18 -12.87 -17.19
N ILE A 622 0.19 -11.74 -16.48
CA ILE A 622 0.51 -10.43 -17.04
C ILE A 622 1.86 -10.01 -16.48
N ARG A 623 2.86 -9.95 -17.37
CA ARG A 623 4.24 -9.56 -17.01
C ARG A 623 4.89 -8.75 -18.11
N PRO A 624 5.87 -7.88 -17.81
CA PRO A 624 6.62 -7.16 -18.82
C PRO A 624 7.42 -8.11 -19.72
N LYS A 625 7.35 -7.86 -21.04
CA LYS A 625 8.24 -8.46 -22.04
C LYS A 625 9.21 -7.37 -22.50
N GLN A 626 10.50 -7.62 -22.39
CA GLN A 626 11.56 -6.65 -22.71
C GLN A 626 12.35 -7.09 -23.93
N ASN A 627 12.56 -6.17 -24.87
CA ASN A 627 13.29 -6.37 -26.11
C ASN A 627 14.17 -5.16 -26.43
N THR A 628 15.24 -5.38 -27.17
CA THR A 628 15.99 -4.31 -27.83
C THR A 628 15.50 -4.18 -29.26
N VAL A 629 15.15 -2.96 -29.69
CA VAL A 629 14.67 -2.64 -31.03
C VAL A 629 15.61 -1.67 -31.71
N THR A 630 15.69 -1.73 -33.04
CA THR A 630 16.57 -0.87 -33.85
C THR A 630 15.71 0.05 -34.72
N TYR A 631 16.01 1.33 -34.70
CA TYR A 631 15.32 2.35 -35.48
C TYR A 631 16.29 3.13 -36.40
N LYS A 632 15.76 3.71 -37.45
CA LYS A 632 16.54 4.57 -38.36
C LYS A 632 15.96 5.98 -38.37
N GLY A 633 16.83 6.97 -38.13
CA GLY A 633 16.43 8.40 -38.17
C GLY A 633 15.70 8.87 -36.92
N LYS A 634 14.85 9.88 -37.08
CA LYS A 634 14.08 10.54 -36.00
C LYS A 634 12.63 10.08 -35.98
N THR A 635 12.14 9.46 -37.03
CA THR A 635 10.80 8.87 -37.09
C THR A 635 10.90 7.37 -36.83
N ILE A 636 10.30 6.95 -35.73
CA ILE A 636 10.25 5.56 -35.29
C ILE A 636 8.91 5.00 -35.69
N VAL A 637 8.91 3.99 -36.55
CA VAL A 637 7.69 3.28 -36.95
C VAL A 637 7.52 2.08 -36.04
N GLU A 638 6.47 2.09 -35.23
CA GLU A 638 6.19 1.02 -34.27
C GLU A 638 4.76 0.49 -34.45
N THR A 639 4.58 -0.80 -34.16
CA THR A 639 3.26 -1.42 -34.12
C THR A 639 2.96 -1.83 -32.69
N PHE A 640 2.01 -1.13 -32.09
CA PHE A 640 1.54 -1.42 -30.72
C PHE A 640 0.53 -2.55 -30.77
N GLU A 641 0.76 -3.58 -29.95
CA GLU A 641 -0.12 -4.76 -29.84
C GLU A 641 -1.53 -4.35 -29.39
N PRO A 642 -2.57 -5.15 -29.70
CA PRO A 642 -3.90 -4.96 -29.13
C PRO A 642 -3.85 -4.99 -27.60
N TYR A 643 -4.63 -4.12 -26.96
CA TYR A 643 -4.72 -4.05 -25.51
C TYR A 643 -3.34 -4.10 -24.84
N SER A 644 -2.49 -3.11 -25.15
CA SER A 644 -1.12 -3.07 -24.68
C SER A 644 -0.74 -1.75 -24.00
N PHE A 645 0.19 -1.85 -23.05
CA PHE A 645 0.96 -0.74 -22.53
C PHE A 645 2.43 -0.96 -22.88
N THR A 646 3.03 -0.01 -23.61
CA THR A 646 4.39 -0.12 -24.15
C THR A 646 5.23 1.08 -23.73
N LEU A 647 6.41 0.82 -23.18
CA LEU A 647 7.47 1.80 -22.96
C LEU A 647 8.55 1.64 -24.04
N ILE A 648 9.06 2.77 -24.55
CA ILE A 648 10.23 2.84 -25.43
C ILE A 648 11.23 3.80 -24.79
N LYS A 649 12.41 3.31 -24.41
CA LYS A 649 13.49 4.10 -23.83
C LYS A 649 14.66 4.21 -24.79
N MET A 650 15.08 5.40 -25.11
CA MET A 650 16.19 5.64 -26.03
C MET A 650 17.14 6.72 -25.51
N SER A 651 18.42 6.46 -25.62
CA SER A 651 19.45 7.47 -25.33
C SER A 651 19.42 8.58 -26.36
N VAL A 652 19.71 9.79 -25.94
CA VAL A 652 19.74 10.99 -26.78
C VAL A 652 21.13 11.64 -26.67
N LYS A 653 21.81 11.79 -27.80
CA LYS A 653 23.18 12.35 -27.89
C LYS A 653 23.17 13.82 -28.21
#